data_cba4b8f442f8583d51ef26b36039c478
#
_entry.id   cba4b8f442f8583d51ef26b36039c478
#
_cell.length_a   1.000
_cell.length_b   1.000
_cell.length_c   1.000
_cell.angle_alpha   90.00
_cell.angle_beta   90.00
_cell.angle_gamma   90.00
#
_symmetry.space_group_name_H-M   'P 1'
#
loop_
_entity.id
_entity.type
_entity.pdbx_description
1 polymer ?
#
loop_
_entity_poly.entity_id
_entity_poly.type
_entity_poly.pdbx_seq_one_letter_code
_entity_poly.pdbx_strand_id
1 'polypeptide(L)'
;MAVAMPLVSVVAEVNPVDTRWTFGAHEPFPMYRRVGRICTGAIEGNALWLKDWLDWWDSCSPAKMKEIGFNYLHSRFYKGMGWEVEKKDFPNVKKFVRNCHANGVKALAYVQFGTLYPEIMRKEIPQIDTWAGYDKDGVVNRYGNQYFRWMPCLNSVEWQEYIKRMCTIALTEGGFDGIMFDNVFDIPCYCNRCEKEFRKYLAKIPDPAARFGIDDLSHILLPRYPRSAFHHMETKDPVIQAWALWRCETMNNVMMGFRRHIKSVKPDAVVTGNPSPYRSRSRFIDRAQNMAELAKAFDVIIMQNDNFPEVKEGRIYNRVRDLKFAQDLGQRIVALCDNVENLYSDREAKFLMPMIEDAVFGGIPTDRTTIFPSPEEGFINMEVWNRRKPQHERFNAFAKSHREALLSPTVHSVRIFYPEREVLLSEKTHQGITAAEEIFLRNRVPYGYLVSTPEDVMTVPDGTEVVVVPGLTSLTDAQISALVSYAKKGGKLVVTGDSGRYDGWNAQRRKNPFLPQLGGLPNVAVREKADSVKAVLGWRYTIDAPADGGRALIADLAKTGWKPPVEFAGLPPHVFAEYKRLADGSLAVHLVNMMPEESVSCAKVILPAGMKAVAEAPFGKDVSVRNVPDDGTLPAFTEYLLVTVK
;
A
#
# COMPACT_ATOMS: atom_id res chain seq x y z
N MET A 1 17.66 16.18 -21.15
CA MET A 1 18.30 16.05 -19.83
C MET A 1 17.29 16.51 -18.79
N ALA A 2 16.57 15.60 -18.16
CA ALA A 2 15.74 15.92 -17.02
C ALA A 2 16.64 15.83 -15.77
N VAL A 3 16.85 16.96 -15.11
CA VAL A 3 17.55 17.02 -13.83
C VAL A 3 16.68 16.25 -12.83
N ALA A 4 17.16 15.10 -12.37
CA ALA A 4 16.57 14.38 -11.27
C ALA A 4 16.69 15.28 -10.03
N MET A 5 15.57 15.88 -9.61
CA MET A 5 15.52 16.53 -8.30
C MET A 5 15.61 15.44 -7.22
N PRO A 6 16.43 15.65 -6.18
CA PRO A 6 16.53 14.65 -5.11
C PRO A 6 15.20 14.55 -4.36
N LEU A 7 14.68 13.33 -4.28
CA LEU A 7 13.45 12.93 -3.56
C LEU A 7 13.55 13.03 -2.02
N VAL A 8 14.56 13.70 -1.48
CA VAL A 8 15.10 13.42 -0.14
C VAL A 8 14.44 14.17 1.03
N SER A 9 13.60 15.19 0.87
CA SER A 9 13.34 16.05 2.04
C SER A 9 12.00 15.84 2.79
N VAL A 10 10.93 15.42 2.14
CA VAL A 10 9.61 15.32 2.82
C VAL A 10 9.38 13.95 3.47
N VAL A 11 9.92 12.89 2.89
CA VAL A 11 9.76 11.52 3.41
C VAL A 11 10.45 11.31 4.77
N ALA A 12 11.50 12.08 5.06
CA ALA A 12 12.21 12.00 6.34
C ALA A 12 11.40 12.55 7.53
N GLU A 13 10.48 13.50 7.30
CA GLU A 13 9.61 14.05 8.35
C GLU A 13 8.42 13.13 8.68
N VAL A 14 7.96 12.32 7.71
CA VAL A 14 6.83 11.43 7.89
C VAL A 14 7.31 10.06 8.34
N ASN A 15 7.17 9.76 9.62
CA ASN A 15 7.65 8.52 10.22
C ASN A 15 6.64 7.95 11.23
N PRO A 16 6.71 6.64 11.57
CA PRO A 16 5.72 5.98 12.43
C PRO A 16 5.71 6.44 13.89
N VAL A 17 6.70 7.19 14.33
CA VAL A 17 6.79 7.68 15.71
C VAL A 17 6.17 9.07 15.85
N ASP A 18 6.52 9.99 14.94
CA ASP A 18 6.13 11.40 15.04
C ASP A 18 4.86 11.72 14.24
N THR A 19 4.44 10.83 13.35
CA THR A 19 3.30 11.09 12.47
C THR A 19 2.10 10.23 12.86
N ARG A 20 0.97 10.89 13.03
CA ARG A 20 -0.35 10.29 13.19
C ARG A 20 -1.29 10.93 12.19
N TRP A 21 -1.93 10.11 11.41
CA TRP A 21 -2.75 10.55 10.29
C TRP A 21 -4.20 10.17 10.51
N THR A 22 -5.11 11.09 10.26
CA THR A 22 -6.53 10.78 10.32
C THR A 22 -7.31 11.48 9.20
N PHE A 23 -8.56 11.07 9.05
CA PHE A 23 -9.42 11.44 7.94
C PHE A 23 -10.56 12.29 8.44
N GLY A 24 -10.83 13.37 7.71
CA GLY A 24 -11.99 14.20 7.91
C GLY A 24 -13.15 13.87 6.98
N ALA A 25 -14.21 14.65 7.08
CA ALA A 25 -15.36 14.56 6.18
C ALA A 25 -14.96 14.92 4.75
N HIS A 26 -15.36 14.09 3.80
CA HIS A 26 -15.07 14.29 2.38
C HIS A 26 -16.29 14.74 1.60
N GLU A 27 -17.49 14.37 2.06
CA GLU A 27 -18.71 14.62 1.33
C GLU A 27 -19.26 16.02 1.65
N PRO A 28 -19.49 16.86 0.66
CA PRO A 28 -20.20 18.12 0.89
C PRO A 28 -21.64 17.85 1.27
N PHE A 29 -22.19 18.66 2.18
CA PHE A 29 -23.54 18.46 2.71
C PHE A 29 -24.64 18.25 1.63
N PRO A 30 -24.65 18.99 0.49
CA PRO A 30 -25.62 18.71 -0.57
C PRO A 30 -25.53 17.30 -1.15
N MET A 31 -24.34 16.70 -1.12
CA MET A 31 -24.11 15.35 -1.62
C MET A 31 -24.63 14.28 -0.66
N TYR A 32 -24.65 14.53 0.63
CA TYR A 32 -25.17 13.58 1.61
C TYR A 32 -26.64 13.21 1.34
N ARG A 33 -27.43 14.16 0.91
CA ARG A 33 -28.82 13.89 0.55
C ARG A 33 -28.98 12.89 -0.60
N ARG A 34 -27.98 12.76 -1.45
CA ARG A 34 -28.03 11.92 -2.64
C ARG A 34 -27.13 10.67 -2.52
N VAL A 35 -25.88 10.86 -2.14
CA VAL A 35 -24.87 9.79 -2.05
C VAL A 35 -24.95 9.06 -0.71
N GLY A 36 -25.24 9.74 0.37
CA GLY A 36 -25.37 9.16 1.70
C GLY A 36 -26.39 8.04 1.74
N ARG A 37 -27.53 8.20 1.08
CA ARG A 37 -28.55 7.15 0.95
C ARG A 37 -28.03 5.90 0.23
N ILE A 38 -27.17 6.07 -0.77
CA ILE A 38 -26.62 4.97 -1.56
C ILE A 38 -25.50 4.24 -0.78
N CYS A 39 -24.68 5.01 -0.07
CA CYS A 39 -23.50 4.47 0.62
C CYS A 39 -23.74 4.08 2.08
N THR A 40 -24.65 4.74 2.78
CA THR A 40 -24.85 4.57 4.22
C THR A 40 -26.31 4.25 4.65
N GLY A 41 -27.27 4.33 3.73
CA GLY A 41 -28.68 3.94 3.98
C GLY A 41 -29.47 4.79 4.96
N ALA A 42 -28.83 5.74 5.69
CA ALA A 42 -29.39 6.22 6.93
C ALA A 42 -29.69 7.73 7.01
N ILE A 43 -29.32 8.54 5.99
CA ILE A 43 -29.24 9.98 6.21
C ILE A 43 -30.33 10.73 5.44
N GLU A 44 -31.54 10.66 5.93
CA GLU A 44 -32.60 11.56 5.50
C GLU A 44 -32.74 12.76 6.44
N GLY A 45 -32.48 13.96 5.87
CA GLY A 45 -33.01 15.22 6.41
C GLY A 45 -32.65 15.53 7.86
N ASN A 46 -31.62 14.91 8.39
CA ASN A 46 -31.30 15.02 9.80
C ASN A 46 -30.62 16.37 10.08
N ALA A 47 -31.28 17.21 10.87
CA ALA A 47 -30.71 18.48 11.34
C ALA A 47 -29.38 18.27 12.13
N LEU A 48 -29.21 17.11 12.75
CA LEU A 48 -27.97 16.73 13.44
C LEU A 48 -26.78 16.67 12.48
N TRP A 49 -26.95 16.18 11.25
CA TRP A 49 -25.88 16.13 10.25
C TRP A 49 -25.36 17.50 9.84
N LEU A 50 -26.24 18.48 9.73
CA LEU A 50 -25.81 19.84 9.45
C LEU A 50 -25.01 20.41 10.62
N LYS A 51 -25.49 20.18 11.85
CA LYS A 51 -24.78 20.60 13.07
C LYS A 51 -23.40 19.94 13.15
N ASP A 52 -23.33 18.62 12.99
CA ASP A 52 -22.09 17.86 13.05
C ASP A 52 -21.11 18.29 11.97
N TRP A 53 -21.61 18.55 10.77
CA TRP A 53 -20.82 19.04 9.67
C TRP A 53 -20.28 20.45 9.90
N LEU A 54 -21.05 21.32 10.56
CA LEU A 54 -20.61 22.65 10.99
C LEU A 54 -19.65 22.56 12.17
N ASP A 55 -19.91 21.70 13.15
CA ASP A 55 -19.05 21.47 14.32
C ASP A 55 -17.66 20.96 13.90
N TRP A 56 -17.58 20.16 12.83
CA TRP A 56 -16.29 19.76 12.25
C TRP A 56 -15.43 20.95 11.79
N TRP A 57 -16.08 22.02 11.32
CA TRP A 57 -15.41 23.25 10.93
C TRP A 57 -15.08 24.16 12.11
N ASP A 58 -15.56 23.84 13.30
CA ASP A 58 -15.23 24.56 14.52
C ASP A 58 -13.89 24.12 15.10
N SER A 59 -13.36 24.92 16.01
CA SER A 59 -12.02 24.75 16.55
C SER A 59 -11.81 23.51 17.40
N CYS A 60 -12.89 22.85 17.84
CA CYS A 60 -12.77 21.73 18.76
C CYS A 60 -12.22 20.44 18.13
N SER A 61 -12.48 20.18 16.84
CA SER A 61 -12.06 18.92 16.20
C SER A 61 -10.55 18.81 15.99
N PRO A 62 -9.83 19.82 15.43
CA PRO A 62 -8.38 19.76 15.36
C PRO A 62 -7.71 19.69 16.74
N ALA A 63 -8.25 20.39 17.76
CA ALA A 63 -7.74 20.33 19.13
C ALA A 63 -7.89 18.93 19.73
N LYS A 64 -9.08 18.30 19.59
CA LYS A 64 -9.32 16.93 20.05
C LYS A 64 -8.43 15.92 19.34
N MET A 65 -8.27 16.04 18.01
CA MET A 65 -7.38 15.15 17.27
C MET A 65 -5.93 15.29 17.76
N LYS A 66 -5.48 16.52 18.02
CA LYS A 66 -4.16 16.76 18.61
C LYS A 66 -3.99 16.16 20.00
N GLU A 67 -5.03 16.20 20.80
CA GLU A 67 -5.05 15.64 22.17
C GLU A 67 -4.67 14.15 22.18
N ILE A 68 -5.11 13.37 21.19
CA ILE A 68 -4.78 11.95 21.04
C ILE A 68 -3.57 11.69 20.14
N GLY A 69 -2.87 12.73 19.72
CA GLY A 69 -1.59 12.64 19.02
C GLY A 69 -1.64 12.77 17.51
N PHE A 70 -2.80 12.97 16.90
CA PHE A 70 -2.87 13.23 15.45
C PHE A 70 -2.30 14.59 15.10
N ASN A 71 -1.51 14.62 14.05
CA ASN A 71 -0.86 15.84 13.55
C ASN A 71 -1.00 16.04 12.04
N TYR A 72 -1.70 15.12 11.35
CA TYR A 72 -2.12 15.24 9.96
C TYR A 72 -3.61 14.97 9.84
N LEU A 73 -4.33 15.92 9.26
CA LEU A 73 -5.75 15.81 8.94
C LEU A 73 -5.96 16.12 7.48
N HIS A 74 -6.74 15.31 6.77
CA HIS A 74 -7.24 15.77 5.49
C HIS A 74 -8.72 16.11 5.58
N SER A 75 -9.11 17.14 4.89
CA SER A 75 -10.44 17.69 4.91
C SER A 75 -10.93 18.00 3.51
N ARG A 76 -12.23 18.03 3.38
CA ARG A 76 -12.92 18.41 2.16
C ARG A 76 -12.36 19.72 1.59
N PHE A 77 -12.10 19.71 0.29
CA PHE A 77 -11.80 20.91 -0.47
C PHE A 77 -12.52 20.87 -1.83
N TYR A 78 -12.25 19.82 -2.64
CA TYR A 78 -12.84 19.69 -3.97
C TYR A 78 -13.35 18.26 -4.20
N LYS A 79 -14.67 18.12 -4.38
CA LYS A 79 -15.32 16.80 -4.58
C LYS A 79 -15.62 16.47 -6.04
N GLY A 80 -15.42 17.41 -6.96
CA GLY A 80 -15.69 17.22 -8.38
C GLY A 80 -17.04 17.78 -8.83
N MET A 81 -17.65 18.66 -8.04
CA MET A 81 -18.92 19.31 -8.39
C MET A 81 -18.74 20.62 -9.18
N GLY A 82 -17.48 21.05 -9.37
CA GLY A 82 -17.14 22.32 -9.99
C GLY A 82 -16.85 23.43 -8.97
N TRP A 83 -15.87 24.28 -9.31
CA TRP A 83 -15.38 25.31 -8.41
C TRP A 83 -16.46 26.34 -8.06
N GLU A 84 -17.28 26.73 -9.04
CA GLU A 84 -18.35 27.70 -8.82
C GLU A 84 -19.37 27.27 -7.75
N VAL A 85 -19.52 25.98 -7.54
CA VAL A 85 -20.38 25.42 -6.50
C VAL A 85 -19.60 25.26 -5.19
N GLU A 86 -18.41 24.66 -5.26
CA GLU A 86 -17.66 24.30 -4.06
C GLU A 86 -17.00 25.50 -3.38
N LYS A 87 -16.67 26.56 -4.13
CA LYS A 87 -16.13 27.81 -3.57
C LYS A 87 -17.05 28.51 -2.56
N LYS A 88 -18.36 28.19 -2.57
CA LYS A 88 -19.32 28.76 -1.60
C LYS A 88 -18.99 28.36 -0.17
N ASP A 89 -18.36 27.19 0.00
CA ASP A 89 -17.92 26.68 1.28
C ASP A 89 -16.46 27.02 1.62
N PHE A 90 -15.77 27.66 0.71
CA PHE A 90 -14.36 27.97 0.86
C PHE A 90 -13.99 28.84 2.09
N PRO A 91 -14.84 29.77 2.56
CA PRO A 91 -14.60 30.48 3.82
C PRO A 91 -14.50 29.51 5.03
N ASN A 92 -15.35 28.49 5.10
CA ASN A 92 -15.30 27.46 6.15
C ASN A 92 -14.05 26.61 6.02
N VAL A 93 -13.68 26.21 4.79
CA VAL A 93 -12.44 25.49 4.52
C VAL A 93 -11.24 26.27 5.06
N LYS A 94 -11.13 27.56 4.77
CA LYS A 94 -10.04 28.41 5.28
C LYS A 94 -10.06 28.54 6.81
N LYS A 95 -11.24 28.63 7.42
CA LYS A 95 -11.39 28.61 8.89
C LYS A 95 -10.83 27.32 9.48
N PHE A 96 -11.20 26.19 8.90
CA PHE A 96 -10.72 24.87 9.33
C PHE A 96 -9.19 24.74 9.25
N VAL A 97 -8.58 25.15 8.12
CA VAL A 97 -7.11 25.13 7.95
C VAL A 97 -6.43 25.97 9.02
N ARG A 98 -6.93 27.19 9.28
CA ARG A 98 -6.39 28.02 10.37
C ARG A 98 -6.50 27.36 11.73
N ASN A 99 -7.62 26.67 12.00
CA ASN A 99 -7.81 25.94 13.24
C ASN A 99 -6.83 24.75 13.38
N CYS A 100 -6.56 24.04 12.27
CA CYS A 100 -5.52 23.00 12.26
C CYS A 100 -4.17 23.59 12.63
N HIS A 101 -3.75 24.67 11.98
CA HIS A 101 -2.47 25.31 12.24
C HIS A 101 -2.34 25.86 13.65
N ALA A 102 -3.43 26.47 14.19
CA ALA A 102 -3.46 26.96 15.57
C ALA A 102 -3.26 25.84 16.62
N ASN A 103 -3.56 24.58 16.25
CA ASN A 103 -3.36 23.40 17.09
C ASN A 103 -2.11 22.58 16.71
N GLY A 104 -1.25 23.10 15.83
CA GLY A 104 -0.06 22.38 15.37
C GLY A 104 -0.37 21.11 14.57
N VAL A 105 -1.46 21.13 13.82
CA VAL A 105 -1.91 20.05 12.94
C VAL A 105 -1.76 20.49 11.48
N LYS A 106 -1.17 19.66 10.63
CA LYS A 106 -1.08 19.88 9.19
C LYS A 106 -2.41 19.51 8.53
N ALA A 107 -2.89 20.38 7.65
CA ALA A 107 -4.13 20.20 6.91
C ALA A 107 -3.86 19.84 5.45
N LEU A 108 -4.45 18.74 4.96
CA LEU A 108 -4.34 18.31 3.57
C LEU A 108 -5.67 18.50 2.85
N ALA A 109 -5.63 19.07 1.64
CA ALA A 109 -6.81 19.25 0.82
C ALA A 109 -7.23 17.94 0.17
N TYR A 110 -8.43 17.47 0.47
CA TYR A 110 -9.06 16.39 -0.29
C TYR A 110 -9.43 16.90 -1.69
N VAL A 111 -8.86 16.29 -2.70
CA VAL A 111 -9.14 16.58 -4.11
C VAL A 111 -9.60 15.30 -4.78
N GLN A 112 -10.83 15.29 -5.26
CA GLN A 112 -11.38 14.16 -5.99
C GLN A 112 -10.72 14.03 -7.36
N PHE A 113 -9.94 12.98 -7.55
CA PHE A 113 -9.27 12.69 -8.81
C PHE A 113 -10.21 12.04 -9.83
N GLY A 114 -10.89 10.99 -9.44
CA GLY A 114 -11.53 10.05 -10.36
C GLY A 114 -12.99 10.35 -10.69
N THR A 115 -13.54 11.54 -10.41
CA THR A 115 -14.97 11.75 -10.66
C THR A 115 -15.36 13.16 -11.08
N LEU A 116 -16.45 13.24 -11.87
CA LEU A 116 -17.11 14.45 -12.35
C LEU A 116 -18.60 14.36 -12.04
N TYR A 117 -19.23 15.48 -11.67
CA TYR A 117 -20.66 15.57 -11.46
C TYR A 117 -21.29 16.45 -12.57
N PRO A 118 -21.60 15.89 -13.75
CA PRO A 118 -21.97 16.65 -14.94
C PRO A 118 -23.23 17.50 -14.75
N GLU A 119 -24.20 17.03 -13.97
CA GLU A 119 -25.42 17.78 -13.72
C GLU A 119 -25.17 19.14 -13.06
N ILE A 120 -24.07 19.26 -12.28
CA ILE A 120 -23.70 20.45 -11.56
C ILE A 120 -22.63 21.23 -12.32
N MET A 121 -21.55 20.51 -12.74
CA MET A 121 -20.39 21.11 -13.40
C MET A 121 -20.71 21.73 -14.76
N ARG A 122 -21.72 21.21 -15.48
CA ARG A 122 -22.07 21.69 -16.83
C ARG A 122 -22.41 23.18 -16.85
N LYS A 123 -22.85 23.74 -15.74
CA LYS A 123 -23.08 25.19 -15.62
C LYS A 123 -21.77 26.00 -15.72
N GLU A 124 -20.69 25.47 -15.15
CA GLU A 124 -19.37 26.09 -15.19
C GLU A 124 -18.59 25.66 -16.45
N ILE A 125 -18.71 24.39 -16.81
CA ILE A 125 -18.00 23.74 -17.92
C ILE A 125 -19.05 23.13 -18.87
N PRO A 126 -19.58 23.90 -19.81
CA PRO A 126 -20.60 23.40 -20.75
C PRO A 126 -20.14 22.19 -21.55
N GLN A 127 -18.83 22.08 -21.83
CA GLN A 127 -18.21 21.00 -22.60
C GLN A 127 -17.74 19.81 -21.73
N ILE A 128 -18.29 19.62 -20.52
CA ILE A 128 -17.87 18.56 -19.58
C ILE A 128 -17.86 17.15 -20.20
N ASP A 129 -18.71 16.90 -21.19
CA ASP A 129 -18.77 15.63 -21.90
C ASP A 129 -17.43 15.29 -22.58
N THR A 130 -16.67 16.29 -23.02
CA THR A 130 -15.35 16.05 -23.62
C THR A 130 -14.30 15.61 -22.61
N TRP A 131 -14.55 15.78 -21.31
CA TRP A 131 -13.66 15.34 -20.25
C TRP A 131 -13.93 13.90 -19.83
N ALA A 132 -15.13 13.38 -20.11
CA ALA A 132 -15.56 12.07 -19.67
C ALA A 132 -14.80 10.93 -20.36
N GLY A 133 -14.62 9.83 -19.64
CA GLY A 133 -14.22 8.55 -20.20
C GLY A 133 -15.43 7.80 -20.75
N TYR A 134 -15.20 6.98 -21.76
CA TYR A 134 -16.25 6.19 -22.41
C TYR A 134 -15.87 4.71 -22.46
N ASP A 135 -16.82 3.84 -22.17
CA ASP A 135 -16.64 2.41 -22.24
C ASP A 135 -16.57 1.88 -23.70
N LYS A 136 -16.43 0.58 -23.84
CA LYS A 136 -16.34 -0.10 -25.16
C LYS A 136 -17.57 0.09 -26.05
N ASP A 137 -18.73 0.40 -25.48
CA ASP A 137 -20.01 0.59 -26.16
C ASP A 137 -20.33 2.08 -26.39
N GLY A 138 -19.40 2.97 -26.04
CA GLY A 138 -19.57 4.42 -26.18
C GLY A 138 -20.42 5.04 -25.08
N VAL A 139 -20.70 4.32 -23.99
CA VAL A 139 -21.40 4.82 -22.82
C VAL A 139 -20.39 5.45 -21.85
N VAL A 140 -20.79 6.56 -21.22
CA VAL A 140 -19.95 7.25 -20.24
C VAL A 140 -19.58 6.33 -19.08
N ASN A 141 -18.32 6.27 -18.74
CA ASN A 141 -17.81 5.59 -17.57
C ASN A 141 -18.35 6.21 -16.29
N ARG A 142 -18.82 5.37 -15.37
CA ARG A 142 -19.46 5.80 -14.12
C ARG A 142 -18.72 5.26 -12.91
N TYR A 143 -18.78 6.01 -11.82
CA TYR A 143 -18.27 5.55 -10.54
C TYR A 143 -19.26 4.59 -9.87
N GLY A 144 -18.93 3.32 -9.85
CA GLY A 144 -19.84 2.29 -9.34
C GLY A 144 -21.18 2.29 -10.10
N ASN A 145 -22.27 2.25 -9.34
CA ASN A 145 -23.65 2.29 -9.90
C ASN A 145 -24.26 3.72 -9.93
N GLN A 146 -23.42 4.76 -9.72
CA GLN A 146 -23.89 6.14 -9.62
C GLN A 146 -23.98 6.79 -11.00
N TYR A 147 -25.13 6.77 -11.65
CA TYR A 147 -25.33 7.30 -13.01
C TYR A 147 -25.01 8.80 -13.16
N PHE A 148 -25.08 9.57 -12.07
CA PHE A 148 -24.82 11.00 -11.98
C PHE A 148 -23.37 11.33 -11.67
N ARG A 149 -22.49 10.32 -11.49
CA ARG A 149 -21.09 10.49 -11.15
C ARG A 149 -20.23 9.84 -12.23
N TRP A 150 -19.70 10.64 -13.13
CA TRP A 150 -18.90 10.21 -14.25
C TRP A 150 -17.42 10.09 -13.89
N MET A 151 -16.70 9.32 -14.67
CA MET A 151 -15.25 9.24 -14.56
C MET A 151 -14.58 10.00 -15.69
N PRO A 152 -13.52 10.78 -15.41
CA PRO A 152 -12.79 11.51 -16.43
C PRO A 152 -11.97 10.57 -17.32
N CYS A 153 -11.68 11.01 -18.54
CA CYS A 153 -10.63 10.44 -19.37
C CYS A 153 -9.27 11.00 -18.92
N LEU A 154 -8.33 10.14 -18.54
CA LEU A 154 -7.00 10.57 -18.09
C LEU A 154 -6.22 11.36 -19.17
N ASN A 155 -6.51 11.12 -20.44
CA ASN A 155 -5.93 11.84 -21.57
C ASN A 155 -6.65 13.17 -21.89
N SER A 156 -7.60 13.64 -21.05
CA SER A 156 -8.16 14.99 -21.16
C SER A 156 -7.23 16.02 -20.55
N VAL A 157 -6.59 16.81 -21.40
CA VAL A 157 -5.67 17.86 -20.95
C VAL A 157 -6.43 18.95 -20.20
N GLU A 158 -7.63 19.31 -20.66
CA GLU A 158 -8.47 20.33 -20.05
C GLU A 158 -8.89 19.95 -18.63
N TRP A 159 -9.24 18.67 -18.41
CA TRP A 159 -9.51 18.16 -17.09
C TRP A 159 -8.25 18.18 -16.20
N GLN A 160 -7.10 17.78 -16.71
CA GLN A 160 -5.84 17.82 -15.96
C GLN A 160 -5.50 19.24 -15.51
N GLU A 161 -5.62 20.22 -16.41
CA GLU A 161 -5.35 21.63 -16.08
C GLU A 161 -6.35 22.18 -15.06
N TYR A 162 -7.61 21.74 -15.13
CA TYR A 162 -8.60 22.11 -14.13
C TYR A 162 -8.25 21.57 -12.74
N ILE A 163 -7.83 20.31 -12.62
CA ILE A 163 -7.37 19.72 -11.35
C ILE A 163 -6.11 20.42 -10.82
N LYS A 164 -5.15 20.77 -11.70
CA LYS A 164 -3.98 21.57 -11.32
C LYS A 164 -4.38 22.93 -10.74
N ARG A 165 -5.35 23.59 -11.35
CA ARG A 165 -5.92 24.84 -10.83
C ARG A 165 -6.53 24.63 -9.43
N MET A 166 -7.26 23.54 -9.19
CA MET A 166 -7.79 23.23 -7.85
C MET A 166 -6.65 23.05 -6.83
N CYS A 167 -5.60 22.31 -7.20
CA CYS A 167 -4.43 22.16 -6.33
C CYS A 167 -3.77 23.52 -6.00
N THR A 168 -3.65 24.41 -6.99
CA THR A 168 -3.10 25.76 -6.76
C THR A 168 -3.94 26.55 -5.78
N ILE A 169 -5.27 26.59 -5.96
CA ILE A 169 -6.19 27.30 -5.04
C ILE A 169 -6.10 26.73 -3.62
N ALA A 170 -6.05 25.40 -3.47
CA ALA A 170 -5.89 24.77 -2.18
C ALA A 170 -4.63 25.24 -1.45
N LEU A 171 -3.50 25.24 -2.14
CA LEU A 171 -2.19 25.55 -1.55
C LEU A 171 -1.99 27.04 -1.28
N THR A 172 -2.42 27.93 -2.21
CA THR A 172 -2.16 29.37 -2.12
C THR A 172 -3.24 30.11 -1.35
N GLU A 173 -4.51 29.93 -1.72
CA GLU A 173 -5.64 30.64 -1.11
C GLU A 173 -6.23 29.89 0.10
N GLY A 174 -6.24 28.55 0.05
CA GLY A 174 -6.72 27.68 1.11
C GLY A 174 -5.74 27.52 2.27
N GLY A 175 -4.45 27.70 2.01
CA GLY A 175 -3.38 27.57 2.99
C GLY A 175 -3.05 26.13 3.39
N PHE A 176 -3.49 25.14 2.62
CA PHE A 176 -3.23 23.73 2.91
C PHE A 176 -1.73 23.37 2.85
N ASP A 177 -1.34 22.35 3.63
CA ASP A 177 0.02 21.82 3.70
C ASP A 177 0.30 20.74 2.65
N GLY A 178 -0.72 20.34 1.89
CA GLY A 178 -0.58 19.33 0.85
C GLY A 178 -1.91 18.95 0.21
N ILE A 179 -1.83 17.99 -0.70
CA ILE A 179 -2.97 17.49 -1.47
C ILE A 179 -3.14 15.99 -1.25
N MET A 180 -4.37 15.58 -0.99
CA MET A 180 -4.80 14.18 -0.97
C MET A 180 -5.70 13.91 -2.16
N PHE A 181 -5.26 13.08 -3.10
CA PHE A 181 -6.07 12.61 -4.21
C PHE A 181 -6.86 11.37 -3.83
N ASP A 182 -8.18 11.43 -3.96
CA ASP A 182 -9.03 10.27 -3.73
C ASP A 182 -9.42 9.57 -5.03
N ASN A 183 -9.59 8.25 -4.95
CA ASN A 183 -9.95 7.38 -6.08
C ASN A 183 -8.92 7.45 -7.23
N VAL A 184 -7.64 7.31 -6.90
CA VAL A 184 -6.55 7.30 -7.88
C VAL A 184 -6.54 5.98 -8.65
N PHE A 185 -7.51 5.82 -9.54
CA PHE A 185 -7.60 4.70 -10.46
C PHE A 185 -8.28 5.12 -11.76
N ASP A 186 -8.02 4.37 -12.82
CA ASP A 186 -8.64 4.53 -14.13
C ASP A 186 -9.58 3.36 -14.44
N ILE A 187 -10.67 3.67 -15.13
CA ILE A 187 -11.51 2.67 -15.80
C ILE A 187 -11.19 2.72 -17.29
N PRO A 188 -11.11 1.56 -18.00
CA PRO A 188 -10.83 1.54 -19.42
C PRO A 188 -11.63 2.56 -20.22
N CYS A 189 -10.93 3.45 -20.93
CA CYS A 189 -11.53 4.48 -21.77
C CYS A 189 -11.24 4.19 -23.24
N TYR A 190 -12.29 4.18 -24.06
CA TYR A 190 -12.25 3.87 -25.50
C TYR A 190 -12.60 5.07 -26.39
N CYS A 191 -12.48 6.30 -25.87
CA CYS A 191 -12.70 7.49 -26.67
C CYS A 191 -11.59 7.66 -27.74
N ASN A 192 -11.87 8.42 -28.79
CA ASN A 192 -10.93 8.68 -29.90
C ASN A 192 -9.57 9.20 -29.43
N ARG A 193 -9.53 9.95 -28.32
CA ARG A 193 -8.30 10.46 -27.73
C ARG A 193 -7.44 9.31 -27.17
N CYS A 194 -8.04 8.40 -26.42
CA CYS A 194 -7.35 7.22 -25.90
C CYS A 194 -6.88 6.29 -27.02
N GLU A 195 -7.67 6.10 -28.04
CA GLU A 195 -7.26 5.32 -29.20
C GLU A 195 -6.04 5.91 -29.88
N LYS A 196 -6.03 7.22 -30.12
CA LYS A 196 -4.89 7.93 -30.71
C LYS A 196 -3.62 7.83 -29.87
N GLU A 197 -3.74 8.00 -28.56
CA GLU A 197 -2.58 7.91 -27.66
C GLU A 197 -2.05 6.47 -27.53
N PHE A 198 -2.92 5.47 -27.50
CA PHE A 198 -2.48 4.07 -27.55
C PHE A 198 -1.73 3.73 -28.84
N ARG A 199 -2.19 4.21 -30.01
CA ARG A 199 -1.45 4.01 -31.27
C ARG A 199 -0.07 4.67 -31.24
N LYS A 200 0.06 5.86 -30.64
CA LYS A 200 1.37 6.48 -30.42
C LYS A 200 2.27 5.66 -29.48
N TYR A 201 1.70 5.01 -28.49
CA TYR A 201 2.44 4.09 -27.62
C TYR A 201 2.93 2.87 -28.39
N LEU A 202 2.05 2.23 -29.16
CA LEU A 202 2.42 1.07 -30.00
C LEU A 202 3.55 1.39 -30.97
N ALA A 203 3.56 2.57 -31.57
CA ALA A 203 4.61 3.01 -32.50
C ALA A 203 6.01 3.10 -31.87
N LYS A 204 6.12 3.11 -30.53
CA LYS A 204 7.39 3.11 -29.80
C LYS A 204 7.91 1.71 -29.48
N ILE A 205 7.11 0.68 -29.68
CA ILE A 205 7.48 -0.70 -29.34
C ILE A 205 8.50 -1.20 -30.37
N PRO A 206 9.70 -1.61 -29.93
CA PRO A 206 10.71 -2.15 -30.83
C PRO A 206 10.28 -3.53 -31.34
N ASP A 207 10.65 -3.84 -32.58
CA ASP A 207 10.41 -5.13 -33.23
C ASP A 207 8.96 -5.65 -33.08
N PRO A 208 7.96 -4.93 -33.63
CA PRO A 208 6.56 -5.32 -33.50
C PRO A 208 6.27 -6.70 -34.12
N ALA A 209 6.98 -7.08 -35.18
CA ALA A 209 6.81 -8.38 -35.85
C ALA A 209 7.16 -9.54 -34.90
N ALA A 210 8.25 -9.43 -34.15
CA ALA A 210 8.61 -10.47 -33.18
C ALA A 210 7.60 -10.57 -32.02
N ARG A 211 7.01 -9.45 -31.62
CA ARG A 211 6.09 -9.42 -30.46
C ARG A 211 4.64 -9.72 -30.83
N PHE A 212 4.14 -9.12 -31.91
CA PHE A 212 2.72 -9.19 -32.30
C PHE A 212 2.46 -10.13 -33.50
N GLY A 213 3.51 -10.61 -34.17
CA GLY A 213 3.41 -11.38 -35.40
C GLY A 213 3.07 -10.53 -36.62
N ILE A 214 3.02 -9.19 -36.47
CA ILE A 214 2.76 -8.21 -37.53
C ILE A 214 3.68 -7.00 -37.33
N ASP A 215 4.09 -6.37 -38.44
CA ASP A 215 4.99 -5.22 -38.45
C ASP A 215 4.25 -3.87 -38.52
N ASP A 216 3.04 -3.85 -39.09
CA ASP A 216 2.18 -2.68 -39.16
C ASP A 216 1.15 -2.70 -38.00
N LEU A 217 1.35 -1.85 -37.00
CA LEU A 217 0.47 -1.71 -35.85
C LEU A 217 -0.65 -0.68 -36.03
N SER A 218 -0.74 -0.01 -37.18
CA SER A 218 -1.70 1.07 -37.43
C SER A 218 -3.16 0.63 -37.34
N HIS A 219 -3.43 -0.64 -37.63
CA HIS A 219 -4.77 -1.22 -37.64
C HIS A 219 -5.07 -2.14 -36.46
N ILE A 220 -4.18 -2.20 -35.44
CA ILE A 220 -4.47 -2.97 -34.23
C ILE A 220 -5.73 -2.42 -33.55
N LEU A 221 -6.63 -3.34 -33.19
CA LEU A 221 -7.85 -3.02 -32.47
C LEU A 221 -7.59 -2.86 -30.99
N LEU A 222 -8.26 -1.91 -30.35
CA LEU A 222 -8.26 -1.82 -28.89
C LEU A 222 -8.95 -3.05 -28.29
N PRO A 223 -8.42 -3.62 -27.19
CA PRO A 223 -9.02 -4.76 -26.52
C PRO A 223 -10.36 -4.37 -25.88
N ARG A 224 -11.48 -4.60 -26.58
CA ARG A 224 -12.82 -4.22 -26.13
C ARG A 224 -13.51 -5.35 -25.37
N TYR A 225 -13.05 -5.62 -24.14
CA TYR A 225 -13.66 -6.63 -23.27
C TYR A 225 -14.61 -6.00 -22.24
N PRO A 226 -15.61 -6.76 -21.76
CA PRO A 226 -16.34 -6.38 -20.55
C PRO A 226 -15.37 -6.23 -19.39
N ARG A 227 -15.57 -5.21 -18.55
CA ARG A 227 -14.68 -4.93 -17.41
C ARG A 227 -14.50 -6.15 -16.49
N SER A 228 -15.57 -6.93 -16.26
CA SER A 228 -15.52 -8.15 -15.46
C SER A 228 -14.57 -9.21 -16.01
N ALA A 229 -14.31 -9.24 -17.31
CA ALA A 229 -13.40 -10.20 -17.91
C ALA A 229 -11.93 -9.91 -17.54
N PHE A 230 -11.57 -8.65 -17.27
CA PHE A 230 -10.20 -8.27 -16.93
C PHE A 230 -9.72 -8.83 -15.58
N HIS A 231 -10.62 -9.15 -14.67
CA HIS A 231 -10.26 -9.71 -13.38
C HIS A 231 -9.67 -11.11 -13.44
N HIS A 232 -10.01 -11.88 -14.50
CA HIS A 232 -9.67 -13.30 -14.62
C HIS A 232 -8.79 -13.61 -15.82
N MET A 233 -8.41 -12.61 -16.62
CA MET A 233 -7.62 -12.86 -17.84
C MET A 233 -6.17 -13.19 -17.50
N GLU A 234 -5.72 -14.34 -17.94
CA GLU A 234 -4.29 -14.55 -18.17
C GLU A 234 -3.89 -13.71 -19.39
N THR A 235 -3.06 -12.71 -19.15
CA THR A 235 -2.61 -11.79 -20.18
C THR A 235 -1.53 -12.43 -21.06
N LYS A 236 -1.94 -13.31 -21.97
CA LYS A 236 -1.03 -13.90 -23.00
C LYS A 236 -1.07 -13.13 -24.32
N ASP A 237 -2.16 -12.43 -24.58
CA ASP A 237 -2.31 -11.59 -25.76
C ASP A 237 -1.40 -10.35 -25.65
N PRO A 238 -0.43 -10.18 -26.56
CA PRO A 238 0.52 -9.07 -26.50
C PRO A 238 -0.14 -7.70 -26.67
N VAL A 239 -1.30 -7.59 -27.32
CA VAL A 239 -2.05 -6.34 -27.43
C VAL A 239 -2.69 -5.96 -26.10
N ILE A 240 -3.26 -6.93 -25.38
CA ILE A 240 -3.81 -6.70 -24.03
C ILE A 240 -2.69 -6.29 -23.06
N GLN A 241 -1.53 -6.93 -23.15
CA GLN A 241 -0.35 -6.57 -22.35
C GLN A 241 0.10 -5.13 -22.63
N ALA A 242 0.24 -4.78 -23.91
CA ALA A 242 0.63 -3.44 -24.32
C ALA A 242 -0.38 -2.39 -23.85
N TRP A 243 -1.68 -2.70 -23.97
CA TRP A 243 -2.75 -1.80 -23.57
C TRP A 243 -2.81 -1.59 -22.05
N ALA A 244 -2.64 -2.64 -21.24
CA ALA A 244 -2.60 -2.54 -19.80
C ALA A 244 -1.38 -1.72 -19.32
N LEU A 245 -0.19 -1.98 -19.89
CA LEU A 245 1.03 -1.23 -19.60
C LEU A 245 0.92 0.25 -19.99
N TRP A 246 0.38 0.54 -21.18
CA TRP A 246 0.13 1.90 -21.63
C TRP A 246 -0.82 2.67 -20.68
N ARG A 247 -1.87 2.03 -20.20
CA ARG A 247 -2.79 2.65 -19.24
C ARG A 247 -2.10 2.97 -17.91
N CYS A 248 -1.24 2.06 -17.41
CA CYS A 248 -0.43 2.32 -16.23
C CYS A 248 0.56 3.46 -16.44
N GLU A 249 1.25 3.50 -17.60
CA GLU A 249 2.13 4.62 -17.96
C GLU A 249 1.35 5.94 -18.04
N THR A 250 0.15 5.93 -18.60
CA THR A 250 -0.71 7.12 -18.65
C THR A 250 -1.08 7.61 -17.24
N MET A 251 -1.50 6.71 -16.35
CA MET A 251 -1.80 7.03 -14.96
C MET A 251 -0.58 7.62 -14.25
N ASN A 252 0.57 6.98 -14.38
CA ASN A 252 1.81 7.44 -13.75
C ASN A 252 2.20 8.83 -14.26
N ASN A 253 2.13 9.07 -15.57
CA ASN A 253 2.48 10.36 -16.17
C ASN A 253 1.55 11.47 -15.70
N VAL A 254 0.25 11.22 -15.59
CA VAL A 254 -0.75 12.18 -15.09
C VAL A 254 -0.46 12.51 -13.62
N MET A 255 -0.26 11.51 -12.78
CA MET A 255 0.02 11.72 -11.35
C MET A 255 1.37 12.40 -11.11
N MET A 256 2.41 12.04 -11.86
CA MET A 256 3.69 12.75 -11.84
C MET A 256 3.57 14.18 -12.36
N GLY A 257 2.67 14.43 -13.31
CA GLY A 257 2.32 15.77 -13.77
C GLY A 257 1.72 16.63 -12.65
N PHE A 258 0.79 16.07 -11.89
CA PHE A 258 0.22 16.74 -10.71
C PHE A 258 1.26 16.95 -9.62
N ARG A 259 2.09 15.95 -9.31
CA ARG A 259 3.18 16.10 -8.35
C ARG A 259 4.12 17.27 -8.72
N ARG A 260 4.60 17.30 -9.97
CA ARG A 260 5.47 18.40 -10.44
C ARG A 260 4.80 19.76 -10.29
N HIS A 261 3.52 19.87 -10.66
CA HIS A 261 2.76 21.10 -10.50
C HIS A 261 2.64 21.52 -9.02
N ILE A 262 2.21 20.61 -8.14
CA ILE A 262 2.07 20.86 -6.71
C ILE A 262 3.40 21.34 -6.11
N LYS A 263 4.49 20.63 -6.39
CA LYS A 263 5.83 20.98 -5.89
C LYS A 263 6.36 22.29 -6.48
N SER A 264 5.93 22.71 -7.67
CA SER A 264 6.28 24.03 -8.22
C SER A 264 5.52 25.18 -7.54
N VAL A 265 4.31 24.92 -7.02
CA VAL A 265 3.51 25.92 -6.28
C VAL A 265 3.98 26.01 -4.82
N LYS A 266 4.19 24.88 -4.17
CA LYS A 266 4.62 24.77 -2.76
C LYS A 266 5.57 23.58 -2.63
N PRO A 267 6.90 23.79 -2.61
CA PRO A 267 7.91 22.72 -2.64
C PRO A 267 7.80 21.69 -1.50
N ASP A 268 7.39 22.14 -0.31
CA ASP A 268 7.20 21.33 0.90
C ASP A 268 5.81 20.70 1.02
N ALA A 269 4.88 20.97 0.08
CA ALA A 269 3.55 20.39 0.11
C ALA A 269 3.60 18.87 0.04
N VAL A 270 2.86 18.19 0.94
CA VAL A 270 2.71 16.74 0.92
C VAL A 270 1.78 16.32 -0.22
N VAL A 271 2.23 15.38 -1.04
CA VAL A 271 1.41 14.78 -2.10
C VAL A 271 1.05 13.35 -1.69
N THR A 272 -0.22 13.09 -1.53
CA THR A 272 -0.72 11.77 -1.16
C THR A 272 -1.91 11.37 -2.02
N GLY A 273 -2.20 10.09 -2.08
CA GLY A 273 -3.33 9.57 -2.85
C GLY A 273 -3.77 8.19 -2.38
N ASN A 274 -4.97 7.83 -2.80
CA ASN A 274 -5.63 6.58 -2.46
C ASN A 274 -5.80 5.69 -3.71
N PRO A 275 -4.76 4.94 -4.11
CA PRO A 275 -4.83 3.97 -5.20
C PRO A 275 -5.17 2.55 -4.71
N SER A 276 -6.03 2.39 -3.78
CA SER A 276 -6.32 1.16 -3.05
C SER A 276 -6.92 -0.01 -3.85
N PRO A 277 -6.67 -1.27 -3.48
CA PRO A 277 -5.65 -1.79 -2.56
C PRO A 277 -4.24 -1.74 -3.15
N TYR A 278 -3.21 -1.78 -2.31
CA TYR A 278 -1.84 -1.50 -2.72
C TYR A 278 -1.28 -2.53 -3.72
N ARG A 279 -1.40 -3.82 -3.44
CA ARG A 279 -0.81 -4.89 -4.26
C ARG A 279 -1.85 -5.90 -4.73
N SER A 280 -2.60 -5.55 -5.75
CA SER A 280 -3.55 -6.46 -6.38
C SER A 280 -3.30 -6.54 -7.88
N ARG A 281 -2.97 -7.75 -8.38
CA ARG A 281 -2.78 -7.97 -9.81
C ARG A 281 -3.99 -7.58 -10.65
N SER A 282 -5.21 -7.83 -10.15
CA SER A 282 -6.42 -7.41 -10.85
C SER A 282 -6.48 -5.88 -11.04
N ARG A 283 -5.88 -5.11 -10.14
CA ARG A 283 -5.85 -3.64 -10.23
C ARG A 283 -4.94 -3.12 -11.33
N PHE A 284 -3.91 -3.87 -11.70
CA PHE A 284 -3.07 -3.54 -12.84
C PHE A 284 -3.90 -3.42 -14.12
N ILE A 285 -4.71 -4.43 -14.45
CA ILE A 285 -5.48 -4.45 -15.69
C ILE A 285 -6.77 -3.62 -15.57
N ASP A 286 -7.52 -3.80 -14.47
CA ASP A 286 -8.82 -3.13 -14.25
C ASP A 286 -8.68 -1.64 -13.96
N ARG A 287 -7.67 -1.25 -13.18
CA ARG A 287 -7.53 0.08 -12.59
C ARG A 287 -6.32 0.87 -13.06
N ALA A 288 -5.52 0.33 -13.96
CA ALA A 288 -4.27 0.94 -14.43
C ALA A 288 -3.28 1.27 -13.29
N GLN A 289 -3.15 0.36 -12.34
CA GLN A 289 -2.29 0.54 -11.16
C GLN A 289 -1.08 -0.39 -11.21
N ASN A 290 0.06 0.16 -11.58
CA ASN A 290 1.38 -0.42 -11.33
C ASN A 290 2.00 0.31 -10.13
N MET A 291 1.97 -0.31 -8.95
CA MET A 291 2.30 0.39 -7.70
C MET A 291 3.78 0.71 -7.56
N ALA A 292 4.68 -0.09 -8.11
CA ALA A 292 6.11 0.21 -8.07
C ALA A 292 6.44 1.55 -8.77
N GLU A 293 5.71 1.87 -9.85
CA GLU A 293 5.86 3.14 -10.56
C GLU A 293 4.95 4.24 -10.01
N LEU A 294 3.67 3.94 -9.77
CA LEU A 294 2.69 4.92 -9.31
C LEU A 294 3.07 5.51 -7.95
N ALA A 295 3.68 4.71 -7.08
CA ALA A 295 4.17 5.16 -5.77
C ALA A 295 5.13 6.34 -5.85
N LYS A 296 5.92 6.47 -6.93
CA LYS A 296 6.85 7.59 -7.14
C LYS A 296 6.17 8.97 -7.21
N ALA A 297 4.87 8.99 -7.51
CA ALA A 297 4.08 10.22 -7.56
C ALA A 297 3.66 10.74 -6.17
N PHE A 298 3.82 9.96 -5.11
CA PHE A 298 3.35 10.30 -3.78
C PHE A 298 4.49 10.39 -2.77
N ASP A 299 4.35 11.25 -1.76
CA ASP A 299 5.20 11.27 -0.58
C ASP A 299 4.73 10.21 0.43
N VAL A 300 3.40 10.01 0.51
CA VAL A 300 2.74 9.00 1.36
C VAL A 300 1.58 8.40 0.57
N ILE A 301 1.37 7.10 0.69
CA ILE A 301 0.25 6.40 0.05
C ILE A 301 -0.83 6.09 1.06
N ILE A 302 -2.07 6.37 0.71
CA ILE A 302 -3.23 5.96 1.49
C ILE A 302 -3.73 4.63 0.93
N MET A 303 -3.63 3.59 1.72
CA MET A 303 -4.13 2.27 1.38
C MET A 303 -5.45 2.02 2.10
N GLN A 304 -6.53 1.83 1.36
CA GLN A 304 -7.76 1.28 1.91
C GLN A 304 -7.73 -0.24 1.79
N ASN A 305 -7.68 -0.87 2.92
CA ASN A 305 -7.60 -2.31 3.04
C ASN A 305 -8.36 -2.69 4.31
N ASP A 306 -9.38 -3.51 4.16
CA ASP A 306 -10.25 -3.93 5.27
C ASP A 306 -9.63 -5.04 6.12
N ASN A 307 -8.38 -5.40 5.89
CA ASN A 307 -7.66 -6.32 6.74
C ASN A 307 -7.33 -5.66 8.08
N PHE A 308 -7.87 -6.24 9.10
CA PHE A 308 -7.58 -5.91 10.47
C PHE A 308 -6.71 -7.02 11.04
N PRO A 309 -5.67 -6.76 11.85
CA PRO A 309 -4.86 -7.81 12.46
C PRO A 309 -5.72 -8.75 13.30
N GLU A 310 -6.03 -9.91 12.76
CA GLU A 310 -6.84 -10.96 13.42
C GLU A 310 -6.54 -12.34 12.82
N VAL A 311 -6.86 -13.39 13.56
CA VAL A 311 -6.86 -14.77 13.06
C VAL A 311 -8.30 -15.27 12.98
N LYS A 312 -8.72 -15.72 11.81
CA LYS A 312 -10.04 -16.26 11.57
C LYS A 312 -9.95 -17.48 10.66
N GLU A 313 -10.52 -18.59 11.08
CA GLU A 313 -10.51 -19.85 10.30
C GLU A 313 -9.11 -20.30 9.86
N GLY A 314 -8.08 -20.12 10.73
CA GLY A 314 -6.68 -20.45 10.43
C GLY A 314 -5.97 -19.50 9.49
N ARG A 315 -6.63 -18.44 9.00
CA ARG A 315 -6.08 -17.38 8.17
C ARG A 315 -5.67 -16.21 9.03
N ILE A 316 -4.51 -15.62 8.73
CA ILE A 316 -4.00 -14.45 9.44
C ILE A 316 -4.24 -13.22 8.56
N TYR A 317 -5.18 -12.38 8.98
CA TYR A 317 -5.44 -11.10 8.33
C TYR A 317 -4.41 -10.09 8.81
N ASN A 318 -3.76 -9.41 7.89
CA ASN A 318 -2.73 -8.42 8.18
C ASN A 318 -2.47 -7.53 6.96
N ARG A 319 -1.65 -6.48 7.14
CA ARG A 319 -1.23 -5.55 6.08
C ARG A 319 0.29 -5.59 5.85
N VAL A 320 1.00 -6.43 6.58
CA VAL A 320 2.46 -6.45 6.67
C VAL A 320 3.15 -6.56 5.30
N ARG A 321 2.62 -7.38 4.38
CA ARG A 321 3.20 -7.55 3.04
C ARG A 321 3.23 -6.26 2.25
N ASP A 322 2.14 -5.48 2.31
CA ASP A 322 2.05 -4.19 1.61
C ASP A 322 2.96 -3.15 2.27
N LEU A 323 3.02 -3.13 3.61
CA LEU A 323 3.91 -2.24 4.37
C LEU A 323 5.39 -2.51 4.04
N LYS A 324 5.81 -3.78 4.03
CA LYS A 324 7.19 -4.18 3.70
C LYS A 324 7.55 -3.87 2.24
N PHE A 325 6.63 -4.11 1.31
CA PHE A 325 6.87 -3.79 -0.09
C PHE A 325 7.02 -2.28 -0.32
N ALA A 326 6.15 -1.47 0.30
CA ALA A 326 6.27 -0.02 0.23
C ALA A 326 7.58 0.49 0.85
N GLN A 327 8.00 -0.10 1.98
CA GLN A 327 9.27 0.23 2.63
C GLN A 327 10.47 0.01 1.72
N ASP A 328 10.52 -1.12 1.00
CA ASP A 328 11.59 -1.41 0.03
C ASP A 328 11.55 -0.52 -1.22
N LEU A 329 10.39 0.06 -1.53
CA LEU A 329 10.26 1.13 -2.54
C LEU A 329 10.58 2.53 -2.01
N GLY A 330 10.99 2.67 -0.74
CA GLY A 330 11.24 3.96 -0.10
C GLY A 330 9.96 4.75 0.19
N GLN A 331 8.81 4.07 0.24
CA GLN A 331 7.50 4.66 0.46
C GLN A 331 6.97 4.47 1.88
N ARG A 332 5.98 5.28 2.27
CA ARG A 332 5.22 5.13 3.51
C ARG A 332 3.74 4.97 3.20
N ILE A 333 3.09 4.09 3.94
CA ILE A 333 1.65 3.82 3.82
C ILE A 333 0.94 4.31 5.08
N VAL A 334 -0.18 5.00 4.88
CA VAL A 334 -1.26 5.15 5.85
C VAL A 334 -2.30 4.09 5.53
N ALA A 335 -2.37 3.04 6.33
CA ALA A 335 -3.26 1.91 6.07
C ALA A 335 -4.59 2.11 6.79
N LEU A 336 -5.63 2.48 6.03
CA LEU A 336 -6.98 2.65 6.54
C LEU A 336 -7.68 1.31 6.68
N CYS A 337 -8.28 1.08 7.83
CA CYS A 337 -9.27 0.05 8.02
C CYS A 337 -10.66 0.68 8.12
N ASP A 338 -11.49 0.45 7.10
CA ASP A 338 -12.84 1.03 7.00
C ASP A 338 -13.93 0.14 7.62
N ASN A 339 -13.56 -0.91 8.33
CA ASN A 339 -14.52 -1.87 8.85
C ASN A 339 -15.33 -1.28 10.02
N VAL A 340 -16.59 -0.95 9.73
CA VAL A 340 -17.55 -0.39 10.69
C VAL A 340 -17.81 -1.33 11.88
N GLU A 341 -17.71 -2.65 11.70
CA GLU A 341 -17.87 -3.64 12.78
C GLU A 341 -16.86 -3.43 13.92
N ASN A 342 -15.70 -2.83 13.62
CA ASN A 342 -14.69 -2.51 14.62
C ASN A 342 -14.93 -1.20 15.37
N LEU A 343 -15.81 -0.32 14.85
CA LEU A 343 -16.16 0.95 15.50
C LEU A 343 -16.73 0.73 16.91
N TYR A 344 -17.58 -0.26 17.03
CA TYR A 344 -18.34 -0.58 18.25
C TYR A 344 -17.78 -1.79 19.00
N SER A 345 -16.59 -2.27 18.63
CA SER A 345 -15.96 -3.38 19.33
C SER A 345 -15.54 -2.96 20.75
N ASP A 346 -15.90 -3.73 21.75
CA ASP A 346 -15.43 -3.57 23.13
C ASP A 346 -13.99 -4.07 23.36
N ARG A 347 -13.36 -4.61 22.31
CA ARG A 347 -12.01 -5.19 22.39
C ARG A 347 -10.95 -4.11 22.20
N GLU A 348 -10.31 -3.70 23.27
CA GLU A 348 -9.22 -2.69 23.27
C GLU A 348 -8.09 -3.04 22.30
N ALA A 349 -7.70 -4.32 22.22
CA ALA A 349 -6.66 -4.81 21.33
C ALA A 349 -6.95 -4.51 19.86
N LYS A 350 -8.22 -4.47 19.44
CA LYS A 350 -8.60 -4.14 18.06
C LYS A 350 -8.25 -2.72 17.62
N PHE A 351 -8.05 -1.80 18.56
CA PHE A 351 -7.65 -0.42 18.23
C PHE A 351 -6.14 -0.24 18.29
N LEU A 352 -5.49 -0.98 19.17
CA LEU A 352 -4.05 -0.89 19.38
C LEU A 352 -3.27 -1.63 18.29
N MET A 353 -3.74 -2.81 17.90
CA MET A 353 -3.05 -3.69 16.97
C MET A 353 -2.74 -3.07 15.59
N PRO A 354 -3.66 -2.35 14.91
CA PRO A 354 -3.33 -1.70 13.66
C PRO A 354 -2.23 -0.66 13.78
N MET A 355 -2.21 0.09 14.88
CA MET A 355 -1.18 1.10 15.12
C MET A 355 0.18 0.45 15.41
N ILE A 356 0.20 -0.67 16.14
CA ILE A 356 1.41 -1.47 16.38
C ILE A 356 1.94 -2.05 15.06
N GLU A 357 1.06 -2.68 14.27
CA GLU A 357 1.41 -3.24 12.97
C GLU A 357 2.04 -2.18 12.06
N ASP A 358 1.37 -1.01 11.92
CA ASP A 358 1.90 0.09 11.12
C ASP A 358 3.27 0.55 11.63
N ALA A 359 3.40 0.83 12.92
CA ALA A 359 4.65 1.35 13.49
C ALA A 359 5.83 0.38 13.36
N VAL A 360 5.58 -0.91 13.56
CA VAL A 360 6.60 -1.95 13.51
C VAL A 360 7.05 -2.23 12.07
N PHE A 361 6.11 -2.36 11.14
CA PHE A 361 6.40 -2.75 9.76
C PHE A 361 6.54 -1.56 8.79
N GLY A 362 6.69 -0.35 9.31
CA GLY A 362 7.09 0.85 8.54
C GLY A 362 5.94 1.66 7.95
N GLY A 363 4.70 1.41 8.36
CA GLY A 363 3.52 2.23 8.04
C GLY A 363 3.40 3.46 8.94
N ILE A 364 2.41 4.30 8.66
CA ILE A 364 2.04 5.46 9.47
C ILE A 364 0.80 5.12 10.28
N PRO A 365 0.87 5.11 11.61
CA PRO A 365 -0.26 4.76 12.45
C PRO A 365 -1.44 5.70 12.24
N THR A 366 -2.60 5.11 11.99
CA THR A 366 -3.86 5.82 11.76
C THR A 366 -5.01 5.17 12.51
N ASP A 367 -6.02 5.96 12.84
CA ASP A 367 -7.32 5.48 13.28
C ASP A 367 -8.40 6.35 12.64
N ARG A 368 -9.08 5.81 11.65
CA ARG A 368 -10.19 6.49 10.99
C ARG A 368 -11.46 6.47 11.83
N THR A 369 -11.60 5.48 12.68
CA THR A 369 -12.84 5.20 13.39
C THR A 369 -13.17 6.19 14.50
N THR A 370 -12.17 6.96 14.97
CA THR A 370 -12.36 7.99 15.99
C THR A 370 -13.20 9.18 15.50
N ILE A 371 -13.41 9.32 14.18
CA ILE A 371 -13.98 10.52 13.55
C ILE A 371 -15.31 10.23 12.84
N PHE A 372 -15.74 8.97 12.76
CA PHE A 372 -17.02 8.68 12.13
C PHE A 372 -18.17 9.27 12.95
N PRO A 373 -19.04 10.07 12.33
CA PRO A 373 -20.20 10.60 13.02
C PRO A 373 -21.13 9.46 13.41
N SER A 374 -21.54 9.45 14.66
CA SER A 374 -22.77 8.79 15.06
C SER A 374 -23.93 9.66 14.60
N PRO A 375 -24.99 9.09 14.01
CA PRO A 375 -26.20 9.86 13.69
C PRO A 375 -26.85 10.51 14.92
N GLU A 376 -26.52 10.06 16.12
CA GLU A 376 -27.14 10.44 17.38
C GLU A 376 -26.30 11.44 18.18
N GLU A 377 -24.97 11.46 18.03
CA GLU A 377 -24.06 12.17 18.92
C GLU A 377 -23.14 13.21 18.25
N GLY A 378 -23.19 13.34 16.95
CA GLY A 378 -22.38 14.28 16.24
C GLY A 378 -21.10 13.70 15.63
N PHE A 379 -20.25 14.57 15.09
CA PHE A 379 -19.11 14.22 14.26
C PHE A 379 -18.02 13.44 15.00
N ILE A 380 -17.88 13.68 16.30
CA ILE A 380 -17.03 12.90 17.22
C ILE A 380 -17.96 12.15 18.15
N ASN A 381 -18.02 10.82 17.97
CA ASN A 381 -18.72 9.99 18.95
C ASN A 381 -17.93 9.98 20.26
N MET A 382 -18.44 10.68 21.25
CA MET A 382 -17.76 10.87 22.54
C MET A 382 -17.61 9.57 23.32
N GLU A 383 -18.49 8.60 23.15
CA GLU A 383 -18.34 7.27 23.75
C GLU A 383 -17.15 6.54 23.15
N VAL A 384 -17.07 6.49 21.81
CA VAL A 384 -15.93 5.91 21.09
C VAL A 384 -14.65 6.67 21.42
N TRP A 385 -14.70 7.99 21.47
CA TRP A 385 -13.57 8.83 21.87
C TRP A 385 -13.04 8.45 23.24
N ASN A 386 -13.91 8.43 24.26
CA ASN A 386 -13.51 8.16 25.64
C ASN A 386 -12.93 6.76 25.81
N ARG A 387 -13.42 5.76 25.06
CA ARG A 387 -12.86 4.41 25.07
C ARG A 387 -11.49 4.32 24.38
N ARG A 388 -11.26 5.12 23.34
CA ARG A 388 -10.05 5.03 22.51
C ARG A 388 -8.92 5.94 22.97
N LYS A 389 -9.23 7.04 23.58
CA LYS A 389 -8.22 7.98 24.09
C LYS A 389 -7.13 7.29 24.91
N PRO A 390 -7.42 6.43 25.91
CA PRO A 390 -6.40 5.71 26.65
C PRO A 390 -5.50 4.83 25.76
N GLN A 391 -6.04 4.24 24.70
CA GLN A 391 -5.27 3.40 23.80
C GLN A 391 -4.31 4.23 22.93
N HIS A 392 -4.74 5.39 22.45
CA HIS A 392 -3.86 6.33 21.77
C HIS A 392 -2.76 6.84 22.68
N GLU A 393 -3.07 7.18 23.93
CA GLU A 393 -2.09 7.63 24.93
C GLU A 393 -1.04 6.54 25.22
N ARG A 394 -1.47 5.29 25.41
CA ARG A 394 -0.56 4.14 25.58
C ARG A 394 0.33 3.94 24.36
N PHE A 395 -0.25 3.98 23.17
CA PHE A 395 0.50 3.84 21.92
C PHE A 395 1.50 4.99 21.74
N ASN A 396 1.11 6.24 22.00
CA ASN A 396 2.00 7.40 21.90
C ASN A 396 3.16 7.32 22.87
N ALA A 397 2.91 6.89 24.11
CA ALA A 397 3.96 6.65 25.11
C ALA A 397 4.93 5.56 24.63
N PHE A 398 4.43 4.44 24.14
CA PHE A 398 5.23 3.37 23.55
C PHE A 398 6.07 3.87 22.38
N ALA A 399 5.46 4.51 21.40
CA ALA A 399 6.18 4.97 20.21
C ALA A 399 7.31 5.95 20.57
N LYS A 400 7.08 6.83 21.55
CA LYS A 400 8.08 7.78 22.03
C LYS A 400 9.23 7.10 22.78
N SER A 401 8.92 6.16 23.68
CA SER A 401 9.95 5.46 24.49
C SER A 401 10.78 4.47 23.65
N HIS A 402 10.19 3.93 22.57
CA HIS A 402 10.85 2.96 21.67
C HIS A 402 11.25 3.55 20.33
N ARG A 403 11.45 4.88 20.29
CA ARG A 403 11.77 5.62 19.06
C ARG A 403 12.92 5.00 18.26
N GLU A 404 14.03 4.71 18.93
CA GLU A 404 15.20 4.11 18.27
C GLU A 404 14.83 2.76 17.65
N ALA A 405 14.23 1.86 18.42
CA ALA A 405 13.86 0.54 17.95
C ALA A 405 12.89 0.56 16.75
N LEU A 406 11.95 1.51 16.72
CA LEU A 406 10.97 1.65 15.64
C LEU A 406 11.55 2.30 14.38
N LEU A 407 12.50 3.24 14.51
CA LEU A 407 13.06 3.99 13.39
C LEU A 407 14.36 3.44 12.84
N SER A 408 15.00 2.51 13.54
CA SER A 408 16.24 1.87 13.10
C SER A 408 16.07 1.10 11.79
N PRO A 409 17.15 0.95 10.99
CA PRO A 409 17.10 0.22 9.73
C PRO A 409 16.60 -1.21 9.90
N THR A 410 15.69 -1.62 9.03
CA THR A 410 15.17 -3.00 8.99
C THR A 410 16.22 -3.94 8.43
N VAL A 411 16.37 -5.11 9.04
CA VAL A 411 17.25 -6.19 8.57
C VAL A 411 16.48 -7.06 7.60
N HIS A 412 16.89 -7.08 6.35
CA HIS A 412 16.36 -7.95 5.30
C HIS A 412 17.45 -8.90 4.82
N SER A 413 17.77 -9.95 5.61
CA SER A 413 18.79 -10.94 5.23
C SER A 413 18.35 -11.84 4.07
N VAL A 414 17.02 -11.95 3.84
CA VAL A 414 16.43 -12.67 2.71
C VAL A 414 15.69 -11.68 1.82
N ARG A 415 15.89 -11.75 0.51
CA ARG A 415 15.20 -10.93 -0.47
C ARG A 415 14.40 -11.79 -1.44
N ILE A 416 13.11 -11.53 -1.55
CA ILE A 416 12.26 -12.10 -2.62
C ILE A 416 12.53 -11.30 -3.89
N PHE A 417 13.03 -11.97 -4.92
CA PHE A 417 13.16 -11.36 -6.25
C PHE A 417 11.77 -11.04 -6.79
N TYR A 418 11.52 -9.76 -7.08
CA TYR A 418 10.23 -9.25 -7.51
C TYR A 418 10.34 -8.66 -8.92
N PRO A 419 10.13 -9.46 -9.96
CA PRO A 419 10.13 -8.97 -11.35
C PRO A 419 8.81 -8.23 -11.60
N GLU A 420 8.84 -6.91 -11.50
CA GLU A 420 7.66 -6.04 -11.47
C GLU A 420 6.66 -6.33 -12.57
N ARG A 421 7.08 -6.24 -13.82
CA ARG A 421 6.21 -6.44 -14.99
C ARG A 421 5.70 -7.89 -15.08
N GLU A 422 6.57 -8.85 -14.84
CA GLU A 422 6.27 -10.28 -14.97
C GLU A 422 5.26 -10.72 -13.89
N VAL A 423 5.34 -10.15 -12.70
CA VAL A 423 4.34 -10.37 -11.62
C VAL A 423 2.96 -9.88 -12.05
N LEU A 424 2.89 -8.73 -12.72
CA LEU A 424 1.63 -8.16 -13.20
C LEU A 424 1.04 -8.97 -14.36
N LEU A 425 1.88 -9.51 -15.24
CA LEU A 425 1.46 -10.26 -16.43
C LEU A 425 1.19 -11.75 -16.16
N SER A 426 1.75 -12.34 -15.11
CA SER A 426 1.65 -13.78 -14.82
C SER A 426 1.05 -14.06 -13.45
N GLU A 427 -0.13 -14.70 -13.42
CA GLU A 427 -0.76 -15.15 -12.18
C GLU A 427 0.11 -16.15 -11.42
N LYS A 428 0.76 -17.07 -12.10
CA LYS A 428 1.65 -18.07 -11.48
C LYS A 428 2.84 -17.41 -10.80
N THR A 429 3.47 -16.43 -11.46
CA THR A 429 4.56 -15.64 -10.86
C THR A 429 4.09 -14.89 -9.62
N HIS A 430 2.94 -14.25 -9.69
CA HIS A 430 2.32 -13.57 -8.54
C HIS A 430 2.04 -14.54 -7.38
N GLN A 431 1.49 -15.74 -7.66
CA GLN A 431 1.19 -16.76 -6.65
C GLN A 431 2.45 -17.28 -5.95
N GLY A 432 3.56 -17.45 -6.69
CA GLY A 432 4.84 -17.86 -6.11
C GLY A 432 5.35 -16.87 -5.07
N ILE A 433 5.28 -15.57 -5.37
CA ILE A 433 5.65 -14.50 -4.42
C ILE A 433 4.73 -14.54 -3.20
N THR A 434 3.42 -14.60 -3.40
CA THR A 434 2.44 -14.62 -2.30
C THR A 434 2.67 -15.82 -1.37
N ALA A 435 3.05 -16.98 -1.91
CA ALA A 435 3.37 -18.16 -1.11
C ALA A 435 4.63 -17.94 -0.26
N ALA A 436 5.70 -17.37 -0.85
CA ALA A 436 6.94 -17.10 -0.12
C ALA A 436 6.72 -16.08 1.00
N GLU A 437 5.95 -15.02 0.75
CA GLU A 437 5.59 -14.00 1.74
C GLU A 437 4.88 -14.61 2.95
N GLU A 438 3.85 -15.43 2.71
CA GLU A 438 3.10 -16.07 3.79
C GLU A 438 3.96 -17.05 4.60
N ILE A 439 4.83 -17.81 3.91
CA ILE A 439 5.79 -18.71 4.57
C ILE A 439 6.76 -17.91 5.45
N PHE A 440 7.32 -16.83 4.94
CA PHE A 440 8.30 -16.04 5.67
C PHE A 440 7.71 -15.32 6.88
N LEU A 441 6.51 -14.77 6.76
CA LEU A 441 5.80 -14.16 7.91
C LEU A 441 5.57 -15.19 9.02
N ARG A 442 4.99 -16.35 8.68
CA ARG A 442 4.70 -17.41 9.66
C ARG A 442 5.93 -18.03 10.30
N ASN A 443 7.06 -18.02 9.61
CA ASN A 443 8.32 -18.56 10.09
C ASN A 443 9.31 -17.47 10.56
N ARG A 444 8.88 -16.20 10.65
CA ARG A 444 9.68 -15.08 11.17
C ARG A 444 10.99 -14.85 10.43
N VAL A 445 11.00 -15.12 9.13
CA VAL A 445 12.17 -14.85 8.28
C VAL A 445 12.28 -13.32 8.06
N PRO A 446 13.44 -12.70 8.32
CA PRO A 446 13.67 -11.27 8.07
C PRO A 446 13.79 -11.02 6.56
N TYR A 447 12.65 -10.85 5.89
CA TYR A 447 12.59 -10.71 4.44
C TYR A 447 12.22 -9.29 3.99
N GLY A 448 12.66 -8.98 2.78
CA GLY A 448 12.23 -7.84 1.98
C GLY A 448 12.19 -8.22 0.52
N TYR A 449 12.12 -7.21 -0.35
CA TYR A 449 12.02 -7.42 -1.79
C TYR A 449 13.25 -6.90 -2.52
N LEU A 450 13.59 -7.56 -3.60
CA LEU A 450 14.54 -7.11 -4.61
C LEU A 450 13.72 -6.83 -5.88
N VAL A 451 13.29 -5.59 -6.03
CA VAL A 451 12.42 -5.18 -7.14
C VAL A 451 13.24 -5.03 -8.41
N SER A 452 12.88 -5.79 -9.44
CA SER A 452 13.53 -5.76 -10.75
C SER A 452 12.66 -4.99 -11.74
N THR A 453 13.22 -3.92 -12.29
CA THR A 453 12.61 -3.09 -13.34
C THR A 453 13.47 -3.15 -14.63
N PRO A 454 12.98 -2.62 -15.76
CA PRO A 454 13.81 -2.52 -16.96
C PRO A 454 15.08 -1.67 -16.79
N GLU A 455 15.02 -0.66 -15.91
CA GLU A 455 16.12 0.28 -15.64
C GLU A 455 17.11 -0.28 -14.62
N ASP A 456 16.62 -1.05 -13.66
CA ASP A 456 17.41 -1.73 -12.62
C ASP A 456 17.03 -3.20 -12.53
N VAL A 457 17.76 -4.04 -13.26
CA VAL A 457 17.46 -5.48 -13.34
C VAL A 457 17.76 -6.20 -12.05
N MET A 458 18.85 -5.85 -11.36
CA MET A 458 19.26 -6.53 -10.13
C MET A 458 20.37 -5.79 -9.37
N THR A 459 20.04 -4.74 -8.66
CA THR A 459 20.94 -4.15 -7.66
C THR A 459 20.64 -4.76 -6.29
N VAL A 460 21.53 -5.61 -5.80
CA VAL A 460 21.34 -6.30 -4.52
C VAL A 460 21.77 -5.39 -3.37
N PRO A 461 20.86 -5.01 -2.46
CA PRO A 461 21.19 -4.17 -1.32
C PRO A 461 22.16 -4.83 -0.34
N ASP A 462 22.97 -4.02 0.34
CA ASP A 462 23.86 -4.47 1.41
C ASP A 462 23.09 -5.20 2.51
N GLY A 463 23.74 -6.20 3.13
CA GLY A 463 23.12 -7.02 4.16
C GLY A 463 22.21 -8.14 3.63
N THR A 464 22.01 -8.24 2.31
CA THR A 464 21.31 -9.37 1.70
C THR A 464 22.19 -10.62 1.72
N GLU A 465 21.73 -11.67 2.41
CA GLU A 465 22.43 -12.95 2.45
C GLU A 465 21.93 -13.92 1.39
N VAL A 466 20.61 -13.96 1.15
CA VAL A 466 19.98 -14.89 0.21
C VAL A 466 18.96 -14.18 -0.66
N VAL A 467 18.99 -14.45 -1.96
CA VAL A 467 17.94 -14.07 -2.91
C VAL A 467 17.06 -15.30 -3.17
N VAL A 468 15.74 -15.12 -3.12
CA VAL A 468 14.76 -16.19 -3.33
C VAL A 468 13.95 -15.90 -4.60
N VAL A 469 13.87 -16.88 -5.48
CA VAL A 469 13.11 -16.89 -6.75
C VAL A 469 11.97 -17.90 -6.62
N PRO A 470 10.84 -17.52 -6.00
CA PRO A 470 9.82 -18.46 -5.56
C PRO A 470 8.80 -18.77 -6.67
N GLY A 471 9.06 -19.76 -7.51
CA GLY A 471 8.14 -20.17 -8.59
C GLY A 471 7.88 -19.05 -9.61
N LEU A 472 8.87 -18.21 -9.89
CA LEU A 472 8.76 -17.10 -10.84
C LEU A 472 8.79 -17.63 -12.28
N THR A 473 7.66 -18.14 -12.74
CA THR A 473 7.57 -18.81 -14.03
C THR A 473 7.96 -17.91 -15.20
N SER A 474 7.64 -16.61 -15.13
CA SER A 474 8.03 -15.62 -16.16
C SER A 474 9.21 -14.79 -15.71
N LEU A 475 10.29 -14.78 -16.51
CA LEU A 475 11.51 -13.98 -16.32
C LEU A 475 12.06 -13.54 -17.67
N THR A 476 12.60 -12.32 -17.75
CA THR A 476 13.36 -11.87 -18.92
C THR A 476 14.72 -12.57 -19.02
N ASP A 477 15.34 -12.53 -20.21
CA ASP A 477 16.71 -13.04 -20.38
C ASP A 477 17.72 -12.21 -19.57
N ALA A 478 17.50 -10.91 -19.42
CA ALA A 478 18.32 -10.03 -18.59
C ALA A 478 18.25 -10.42 -17.11
N GLN A 479 17.05 -10.69 -16.59
CA GLN A 479 16.85 -11.15 -15.21
C GLN A 479 17.48 -12.51 -14.98
N ILE A 480 17.30 -13.46 -15.90
CA ILE A 480 17.96 -14.78 -15.83
C ILE A 480 19.48 -14.62 -15.80
N SER A 481 20.04 -13.82 -16.71
CA SER A 481 21.48 -13.58 -16.78
C SER A 481 22.04 -12.94 -15.51
N ALA A 482 21.30 -11.99 -14.93
CA ALA A 482 21.68 -11.33 -13.67
C ALA A 482 21.68 -12.30 -12.48
N LEU A 483 20.61 -13.11 -12.34
CA LEU A 483 20.49 -14.12 -11.28
C LEU A 483 21.58 -15.21 -11.39
N VAL A 484 21.85 -15.69 -12.60
CA VAL A 484 22.94 -16.67 -12.86
C VAL A 484 24.31 -16.06 -12.55
N SER A 485 24.55 -14.81 -12.98
CA SER A 485 25.79 -14.10 -12.67
C SER A 485 25.99 -13.90 -11.18
N TYR A 486 24.93 -13.52 -10.45
CA TYR A 486 24.93 -13.39 -9.00
C TYR A 486 25.33 -14.71 -8.32
N ALA A 487 24.70 -15.82 -8.69
CA ALA A 487 25.00 -17.13 -8.15
C ALA A 487 26.43 -17.57 -8.45
N LYS A 488 26.93 -17.39 -9.68
CA LYS A 488 28.31 -17.73 -10.08
C LYS A 488 29.39 -16.92 -9.35
N LYS A 489 29.04 -15.70 -8.89
CA LYS A 489 29.92 -14.85 -8.06
C LYS A 489 29.85 -15.20 -6.56
N GLY A 490 29.17 -16.28 -6.18
CA GLY A 490 29.07 -16.72 -4.79
C GLY A 490 27.82 -16.23 -4.04
N GLY A 491 26.94 -15.46 -4.70
CA GLY A 491 25.69 -15.05 -4.11
C GLY A 491 24.77 -16.24 -3.83
N LYS A 492 24.18 -16.30 -2.64
CA LYS A 492 23.30 -17.40 -2.23
C LYS A 492 21.93 -17.25 -2.89
N LEU A 493 21.43 -18.32 -3.53
CA LEU A 493 20.20 -18.31 -4.30
C LEU A 493 19.33 -19.53 -3.95
N VAL A 494 18.03 -19.27 -3.72
CA VAL A 494 17.01 -20.32 -3.62
C VAL A 494 16.06 -20.16 -4.81
N VAL A 495 15.87 -21.23 -5.59
CA VAL A 495 14.98 -21.23 -6.74
C VAL A 495 13.97 -22.37 -6.60
N THR A 496 12.68 -22.08 -6.71
CA THR A 496 11.63 -23.09 -6.63
C THR A 496 10.78 -23.11 -7.88
N GLY A 497 10.15 -24.27 -8.14
CA GLY A 497 9.25 -24.45 -9.27
C GLY A 497 9.92 -24.34 -10.63
N ASP A 498 9.12 -24.18 -11.68
CA ASP A 498 9.58 -24.04 -13.06
C ASP A 498 9.92 -22.57 -13.40
N SER A 499 10.73 -21.94 -12.53
CA SER A 499 11.13 -20.54 -12.69
C SER A 499 11.87 -20.32 -14.01
N GLY A 500 11.51 -19.25 -14.76
CA GLY A 500 12.08 -18.92 -16.06
C GLY A 500 11.56 -19.76 -17.24
N ARG A 501 10.49 -20.55 -17.05
CA ARG A 501 9.87 -21.35 -18.12
C ARG A 501 9.23 -20.50 -19.21
N TYR A 502 8.75 -19.31 -18.84
CA TYR A 502 8.17 -18.32 -19.74
C TYR A 502 9.10 -17.10 -19.82
N ASP A 503 9.03 -16.38 -20.92
CA ASP A 503 9.76 -15.13 -21.10
C ASP A 503 9.09 -13.97 -20.35
N GLY A 504 9.68 -12.77 -20.43
CA GLY A 504 9.15 -11.58 -19.77
C GLY A 504 7.80 -11.10 -20.31
N TRP A 505 7.27 -11.72 -21.34
CA TRP A 505 5.94 -11.48 -21.91
C TRP A 505 4.97 -12.63 -21.67
N ASN A 506 5.33 -13.54 -20.75
CA ASN A 506 4.54 -14.73 -20.43
C ASN A 506 4.33 -15.68 -21.65
N ALA A 507 5.25 -15.66 -22.60
CA ALA A 507 5.29 -16.63 -23.71
C ALA A 507 6.14 -17.84 -23.32
N GLN A 508 5.63 -19.05 -23.58
CA GLN A 508 6.30 -20.28 -23.17
C GLN A 508 7.58 -20.52 -24.01
N ARG A 509 8.71 -20.71 -23.34
CA ARG A 509 9.97 -21.07 -23.97
C ARG A 509 9.99 -22.54 -24.36
N ARG A 510 10.71 -22.88 -25.43
CA ARG A 510 10.91 -24.30 -25.84
C ARG A 510 11.65 -25.10 -24.77
N LYS A 511 12.67 -24.48 -24.15
CA LYS A 511 13.46 -25.05 -23.05
C LYS A 511 13.60 -24.00 -21.95
N ASN A 512 13.67 -24.44 -20.69
CA ASN A 512 13.98 -23.54 -19.60
C ASN A 512 15.47 -23.13 -19.68
N PRO A 513 15.81 -21.84 -19.86
CA PRO A 513 17.21 -21.40 -19.96
C PRO A 513 17.85 -21.15 -18.61
N PHE A 514 17.11 -21.15 -17.51
CA PHE A 514 17.56 -20.73 -16.19
C PHE A 514 18.08 -21.90 -15.35
N LEU A 515 17.22 -22.87 -15.03
CA LEU A 515 17.54 -23.94 -14.09
C LEU A 515 18.78 -24.77 -14.46
N PRO A 516 19.03 -25.12 -15.75
CA PRO A 516 20.23 -25.88 -16.11
C PRO A 516 21.56 -25.14 -15.81
N GLN A 517 21.55 -23.81 -15.77
CA GLN A 517 22.76 -23.02 -15.51
C GLN A 517 23.14 -22.93 -14.03
N LEU A 518 22.25 -23.37 -13.13
CA LEU A 518 22.39 -23.32 -11.69
C LEU A 518 22.91 -24.67 -11.11
N GLY A 519 22.83 -25.73 -11.90
CA GLY A 519 23.22 -27.05 -11.45
C GLY A 519 24.68 -27.13 -10.97
N GLY A 520 24.92 -27.75 -9.80
CA GLY A 520 26.23 -27.95 -9.22
C GLY A 520 26.83 -26.75 -8.49
N LEU A 521 26.15 -25.61 -8.40
CA LEU A 521 26.64 -24.48 -7.61
C LEU A 521 26.35 -24.73 -6.11
N PRO A 522 27.35 -24.70 -5.22
CA PRO A 522 27.21 -25.08 -3.80
C PRO A 522 26.41 -24.06 -2.98
N ASN A 523 26.29 -22.83 -3.46
CA ASN A 523 25.58 -21.72 -2.85
C ASN A 523 24.11 -21.59 -3.37
N VAL A 524 23.66 -22.57 -4.17
CA VAL A 524 22.34 -22.54 -4.78
C VAL A 524 21.51 -23.75 -4.36
N ALA A 525 20.28 -23.49 -3.88
CA ALA A 525 19.29 -24.52 -3.65
C ALA A 525 18.21 -24.45 -4.74
N VAL A 526 18.03 -25.53 -5.49
CA VAL A 526 16.98 -25.65 -6.51
C VAL A 526 16.00 -26.75 -6.09
N ARG A 527 14.71 -26.45 -6.15
CA ARG A 527 13.62 -27.40 -5.89
C ARG A 527 12.59 -27.34 -7.02
N GLU A 528 12.30 -28.48 -7.63
CA GLU A 528 11.38 -28.57 -8.78
C GLU A 528 9.96 -28.14 -8.46
N LYS A 529 9.48 -28.38 -7.23
CA LYS A 529 8.13 -28.05 -6.80
C LYS A 529 8.08 -26.63 -6.22
N ALA A 530 7.22 -25.78 -6.77
CA ALA A 530 6.91 -24.48 -6.18
C ALA A 530 6.06 -24.64 -4.91
N ASP A 531 6.20 -23.68 -4.01
CA ASP A 531 5.24 -23.51 -2.93
C ASP A 531 3.97 -22.88 -3.48
N SER A 532 2.84 -23.24 -2.89
CA SER A 532 1.54 -22.69 -3.28
C SER A 532 0.67 -22.45 -2.06
N VAL A 533 -0.08 -21.37 -2.11
CA VAL A 533 -1.11 -21.03 -1.15
C VAL A 533 -2.38 -20.66 -1.90
N LYS A 534 -3.52 -20.92 -1.31
CA LYS A 534 -4.76 -20.39 -1.85
C LYS A 534 -4.95 -18.98 -1.32
N ALA A 535 -5.00 -18.01 -2.21
CA ALA A 535 -5.21 -16.62 -1.88
C ALA A 535 -6.49 -16.12 -2.56
N VAL A 536 -7.29 -15.36 -1.83
CA VAL A 536 -8.40 -14.57 -2.37
C VAL A 536 -8.02 -13.11 -2.14
N LEU A 537 -7.71 -12.41 -3.22
CA LEU A 537 -7.25 -11.03 -3.19
C LEU A 537 -8.39 -10.08 -3.55
N GLY A 538 -8.67 -9.12 -2.67
CA GLY A 538 -9.74 -8.12 -2.83
C GLY A 538 -9.54 -6.96 -1.87
N TRP A 539 -10.61 -6.29 -1.48
CA TRP A 539 -10.61 -5.30 -0.39
C TRP A 539 -10.18 -5.92 0.94
N ARG A 540 -10.66 -7.13 1.18
CA ARG A 540 -10.20 -8.03 2.23
C ARG A 540 -9.55 -9.23 1.55
N TYR A 541 -8.25 -9.38 1.66
CA TYR A 541 -7.58 -10.53 1.10
C TYR A 541 -7.23 -11.55 2.19
N THR A 542 -7.39 -12.82 1.83
CA THR A 542 -7.12 -13.94 2.71
C THR A 542 -6.14 -14.88 2.05
N ILE A 543 -5.21 -15.42 2.83
CA ILE A 543 -4.23 -16.39 2.38
C ILE A 543 -4.27 -17.57 3.33
N ASP A 544 -4.49 -18.76 2.76
CA ASP A 544 -4.50 -20.00 3.54
C ASP A 544 -3.06 -20.31 4.03
N ALA A 545 -2.96 -21.01 5.15
CA ALA A 545 -1.69 -21.51 5.62
C ALA A 545 -1.06 -22.44 4.56
N PRO A 546 0.27 -22.39 4.36
CA PRO A 546 0.97 -23.36 3.53
C PRO A 546 0.77 -24.78 4.06
N ALA A 547 0.53 -25.75 3.16
CA ALA A 547 0.14 -27.12 3.53
C ALA A 547 1.16 -27.82 4.46
N ASP A 548 2.46 -27.51 4.29
CA ASP A 548 3.56 -28.05 5.11
C ASP A 548 4.08 -27.05 6.17
N GLY A 549 3.36 -25.93 6.39
CA GLY A 549 3.81 -24.83 7.25
C GLY A 549 5.02 -24.05 6.68
N GLY A 550 5.39 -24.28 5.40
CA GLY A 550 6.53 -23.65 4.75
C GLY A 550 7.86 -24.37 4.99
N ARG A 551 7.86 -25.55 5.61
CA ARG A 551 9.08 -26.29 5.98
C ARG A 551 10.01 -26.52 4.79
N ALA A 552 9.46 -26.81 3.60
CA ALA A 552 10.27 -27.03 2.41
C ALA A 552 11.10 -25.81 2.01
N LEU A 553 10.51 -24.62 1.98
CA LEU A 553 11.22 -23.39 1.62
C LEU A 553 12.24 -22.98 2.70
N ILE A 554 11.90 -23.15 3.97
CA ILE A 554 12.85 -22.91 5.09
C ILE A 554 14.05 -23.87 5.01
N ALA A 555 13.83 -25.14 4.68
CA ALA A 555 14.91 -26.10 4.47
C ALA A 555 15.79 -25.72 3.25
N ASP A 556 15.20 -25.17 2.19
CA ASP A 556 15.97 -24.69 1.04
C ASP A 556 16.86 -23.48 1.39
N LEU A 557 16.37 -22.56 2.23
CA LEU A 557 17.20 -21.48 2.79
C LEU A 557 18.40 -22.06 3.58
N ALA A 558 18.15 -23.02 4.46
CA ALA A 558 19.20 -23.64 5.26
C ALA A 558 20.27 -24.36 4.40
N LYS A 559 19.89 -24.96 3.26
CA LYS A 559 20.84 -25.57 2.29
C LYS A 559 21.84 -24.56 1.73
N THR A 560 21.53 -23.28 1.66
CA THR A 560 22.45 -22.21 1.25
C THR A 560 23.41 -21.79 2.38
N GLY A 561 23.27 -22.38 3.56
CA GLY A 561 24.01 -21.97 4.77
C GLY A 561 23.45 -20.71 5.41
N TRP A 562 22.22 -20.29 5.06
CA TRP A 562 21.50 -19.22 5.76
C TRP A 562 21.00 -19.72 7.12
N LYS A 563 21.09 -18.84 8.11
CA LYS A 563 20.49 -19.03 9.44
C LYS A 563 19.75 -17.77 9.85
N PRO A 564 18.62 -17.88 10.58
CA PRO A 564 17.97 -16.70 11.11
C PRO A 564 18.92 -15.96 12.07
N PRO A 565 18.87 -14.61 12.10
CA PRO A 565 19.74 -13.83 13.00
C PRO A 565 19.45 -14.10 14.47
N VAL A 566 18.23 -14.51 14.78
CA VAL A 566 17.78 -14.97 16.10
C VAL A 566 16.78 -16.10 15.88
N GLU A 567 16.89 -17.18 16.63
CA GLU A 567 15.96 -18.29 16.61
C GLU A 567 14.97 -18.20 17.77
N PHE A 568 13.75 -18.63 17.52
CA PHE A 568 12.70 -18.70 18.53
C PHE A 568 12.07 -20.09 18.57
N ALA A 569 11.80 -20.58 19.77
CA ALA A 569 11.03 -21.79 19.99
C ALA A 569 9.71 -21.48 20.69
N GLY A 570 8.66 -22.28 20.40
CA GLY A 570 7.36 -22.14 21.04
C GLY A 570 6.49 -20.96 20.58
N LEU A 571 6.97 -20.14 19.62
CA LEU A 571 6.14 -19.07 19.04
C LEU A 571 5.14 -19.64 18.03
N PRO A 572 3.84 -19.32 18.17
CA PRO A 572 2.83 -19.74 17.20
C PRO A 572 2.99 -19.01 15.85
N PRO A 573 2.44 -19.58 14.75
CA PRO A 573 2.59 -19.01 13.40
C PRO A 573 1.97 -17.62 13.21
N HIS A 574 1.06 -17.21 14.08
CA HIS A 574 0.43 -15.89 14.06
C HIS A 574 1.22 -14.81 14.81
N VAL A 575 2.38 -15.14 15.36
CA VAL A 575 3.33 -14.15 15.88
C VAL A 575 4.34 -13.83 14.78
N PHE A 576 4.26 -12.62 14.25
CA PHE A 576 5.18 -12.12 13.24
C PHE A 576 6.36 -11.41 13.86
N ALA A 577 7.49 -11.38 13.16
CA ALA A 577 8.69 -10.70 13.63
C ALA A 577 9.17 -9.64 12.63
N GLU A 578 9.65 -8.52 13.16
CA GLU A 578 10.42 -7.52 12.42
C GLU A 578 11.74 -7.27 13.14
N TYR A 579 12.80 -7.16 12.37
CA TYR A 579 14.16 -7.06 12.87
C TYR A 579 14.75 -5.70 12.53
N LYS A 580 15.25 -4.97 13.54
CA LYS A 580 15.85 -3.66 13.37
C LYS A 580 17.28 -3.66 13.94
N ARG A 581 18.23 -3.03 13.22
CA ARG A 581 19.60 -2.88 13.66
C ARG A 581 19.76 -1.55 14.41
N LEU A 582 19.99 -1.61 15.73
CA LEU A 582 20.19 -0.42 16.55
C LEU A 582 21.56 0.22 16.29
N ALA A 583 21.73 1.47 16.74
CA ALA A 583 22.97 2.23 16.53
C ALA A 583 24.18 1.60 17.23
N ASP A 584 23.98 0.92 18.36
CA ASP A 584 25.02 0.20 19.10
C ASP A 584 25.38 -1.19 18.48
N GLY A 585 24.76 -1.55 17.35
CA GLY A 585 24.93 -2.83 16.67
C GLY A 585 24.06 -3.95 17.22
N SER A 586 23.33 -3.75 18.30
CA SER A 586 22.37 -4.73 18.83
C SER A 586 21.18 -4.91 17.90
N LEU A 587 20.44 -6.00 18.08
CA LEU A 587 19.29 -6.35 17.27
C LEU A 587 17.99 -6.23 18.07
N ALA A 588 17.13 -5.29 17.69
CA ALA A 588 15.77 -5.20 18.19
C ALA A 588 14.87 -6.11 17.35
N VAL A 589 14.23 -7.09 17.99
CA VAL A 589 13.25 -7.99 17.38
C VAL A 589 11.88 -7.64 17.93
N HIS A 590 11.03 -7.12 17.07
CA HIS A 590 9.64 -6.82 17.37
C HIS A 590 8.79 -8.05 17.09
N LEU A 591 8.20 -8.65 18.11
CA LEU A 591 7.26 -9.75 18.00
C LEU A 591 5.83 -9.19 18.12
N VAL A 592 5.03 -9.36 17.08
CA VAL A 592 3.63 -8.87 16.98
C VAL A 592 2.70 -10.05 16.92
N ASN A 593 1.82 -10.18 17.90
CA ASN A 593 0.83 -11.25 17.96
C ASN A 593 -0.45 -10.84 17.24
N MET A 594 -0.69 -11.41 16.06
CA MET A 594 -1.89 -11.12 15.25
C MET A 594 -3.19 -11.71 15.83
N MET A 595 -3.10 -12.38 16.98
CA MET A 595 -4.23 -12.94 17.74
C MET A 595 -4.19 -12.45 19.19
N PRO A 596 -4.39 -11.15 19.44
CA PRO A 596 -4.17 -10.54 20.75
C PRO A 596 -5.14 -11.02 21.84
N GLU A 597 -6.18 -11.76 21.50
CA GLU A 597 -7.06 -12.42 22.46
C GLU A 597 -6.40 -13.61 23.16
N GLU A 598 -5.35 -14.17 22.58
CA GLU A 598 -4.60 -15.30 23.14
C GLU A 598 -3.22 -14.83 23.61
N SER A 599 -2.93 -15.11 24.87
CA SER A 599 -1.60 -14.85 25.43
C SER A 599 -0.58 -15.85 24.89
N VAL A 600 0.52 -15.35 24.38
CA VAL A 600 1.68 -16.15 24.02
C VAL A 600 2.51 -16.41 25.26
N SER A 601 2.58 -17.67 25.68
CA SER A 601 3.36 -18.13 26.84
C SER A 601 4.31 -19.26 26.42
N CYS A 602 5.31 -19.53 27.24
CA CYS A 602 6.30 -20.59 27.02
C CYS A 602 7.15 -20.43 25.76
N ALA A 603 7.22 -19.23 25.17
CA ALA A 603 8.13 -18.91 24.08
C ALA A 603 9.57 -18.74 24.60
N LYS A 604 10.53 -19.12 23.77
CA LYS A 604 11.97 -18.98 24.07
C LYS A 604 12.70 -18.33 22.91
N VAL A 605 13.68 -17.51 23.24
CA VAL A 605 14.72 -17.08 22.30
C VAL A 605 15.94 -17.98 22.46
N ILE A 606 16.49 -18.44 21.35
CA ILE A 606 17.70 -19.26 21.33
C ILE A 606 18.86 -18.34 20.98
N LEU A 607 19.67 -18.01 21.98
CA LEU A 607 20.79 -17.09 21.82
C LEU A 607 22.08 -17.83 21.48
N PRO A 608 22.91 -17.32 20.55
CA PRO A 608 24.28 -17.77 20.39
C PRO A 608 25.09 -17.61 21.68
N ALA A 609 26.10 -18.43 21.84
CA ALA A 609 26.96 -18.39 23.05
C ALA A 609 27.58 -17.00 23.26
N GLY A 610 27.44 -16.47 24.48
CA GLY A 610 27.95 -15.15 24.88
C GLY A 610 27.02 -13.97 24.60
N MET A 611 25.92 -14.17 23.89
CA MET A 611 24.91 -13.13 23.70
C MET A 611 23.92 -13.08 24.87
N LYS A 612 23.38 -11.89 25.12
CA LYS A 612 22.34 -11.63 26.11
C LYS A 612 21.12 -10.99 25.46
N ALA A 613 19.97 -11.15 26.07
CA ALA A 613 18.75 -10.49 25.61
C ALA A 613 17.99 -9.83 26.74
N VAL A 614 17.29 -8.77 26.38
CA VAL A 614 16.33 -8.07 27.25
C VAL A 614 14.98 -8.11 26.55
N ALA A 615 13.92 -8.43 27.30
CA ALA A 615 12.57 -8.50 26.77
C ALA A 615 11.66 -7.49 27.48
N GLU A 616 10.79 -6.84 26.72
CA GLU A 616 9.83 -5.85 27.20
C GLU A 616 8.46 -6.04 26.55
N ALA A 617 7.40 -6.14 27.38
CA ALA A 617 6.00 -6.22 26.95
C ALA A 617 5.26 -4.91 27.30
N PRO A 618 5.38 -3.83 26.51
CA PRO A 618 4.94 -2.49 26.88
C PRO A 618 3.42 -2.33 26.98
N PHE A 619 2.64 -3.27 26.45
CA PHE A 619 1.18 -3.26 26.48
C PHE A 619 0.58 -4.25 27.49
N GLY A 620 1.41 -5.01 28.20
CA GLY A 620 0.98 -5.93 29.25
C GLY A 620 0.47 -5.22 30.52
N LYS A 621 -0.18 -5.99 31.40
CA LYS A 621 -0.62 -5.47 32.73
C LYS A 621 0.58 -5.05 33.59
N ASP A 622 1.68 -5.78 33.47
CA ASP A 622 2.94 -5.50 34.15
C ASP A 622 4.00 -5.10 33.12
N VAL A 623 4.09 -3.80 32.82
CA VAL A 623 5.18 -3.27 31.99
C VAL A 623 6.50 -3.48 32.73
N SER A 624 7.24 -4.50 32.35
CA SER A 624 8.55 -4.77 32.95
C SER A 624 9.58 -5.09 31.88
N VAL A 625 10.68 -4.34 31.92
CA VAL A 625 11.90 -4.70 31.22
C VAL A 625 12.58 -5.80 32.01
N ARG A 626 12.79 -6.98 31.40
CA ARG A 626 13.39 -8.14 32.07
C ARG A 626 14.57 -8.67 31.28
N ASN A 627 15.66 -8.95 31.97
CA ASN A 627 16.70 -9.77 31.37
C ASN A 627 16.12 -11.15 31.05
N VAL A 628 16.37 -11.64 29.85
CA VAL A 628 15.98 -12.98 29.45
C VAL A 628 16.90 -13.96 30.21
N PRO A 629 16.33 -14.96 30.92
CA PRO A 629 17.12 -15.99 31.60
C PRO A 629 17.99 -16.79 30.64
N ASP A 630 19.01 -17.48 31.17
CA ASP A 630 19.95 -18.29 30.37
C ASP A 630 19.25 -19.42 29.57
N ASP A 631 18.09 -19.89 30.02
CA ASP A 631 17.28 -20.87 29.31
C ASP A 631 16.46 -20.26 28.16
N GLY A 632 16.58 -18.95 27.92
CA GLY A 632 15.94 -18.20 26.85
C GLY A 632 14.44 -17.94 27.04
N THR A 633 13.85 -18.24 28.20
CA THR A 633 12.41 -18.08 28.43
C THR A 633 11.98 -16.61 28.32
N LEU A 634 11.03 -16.34 27.43
CA LEU A 634 10.45 -15.01 27.22
C LEU A 634 9.25 -14.76 28.17
N PRO A 635 9.01 -13.51 28.58
CA PRO A 635 7.79 -13.17 29.30
C PRO A 635 6.55 -13.41 28.44
N ALA A 636 5.43 -13.76 29.07
CA ALA A 636 4.17 -13.86 28.35
C ALA A 636 3.71 -12.48 27.84
N PHE A 637 3.10 -12.44 26.65
CA PHE A 637 2.59 -11.23 26.04
C PHE A 637 1.31 -11.51 25.26
N THR A 638 0.51 -10.48 25.05
CA THR A 638 -0.76 -10.56 24.29
C THR A 638 -0.65 -9.87 22.94
N GLU A 639 -0.23 -8.63 22.88
CA GLU A 639 -0.18 -7.85 21.64
C GLU A 639 1.22 -7.81 21.03
N TYR A 640 2.22 -7.52 21.87
CA TYR A 640 3.55 -7.18 21.39
C TYR A 640 4.63 -7.46 22.45
N LEU A 641 5.78 -7.92 21.97
CA LEU A 641 7.00 -8.08 22.76
C LEU A 641 8.20 -7.52 21.98
N LEU A 642 8.99 -6.68 22.61
CA LEU A 642 10.30 -6.28 22.11
C LEU A 642 11.40 -7.14 22.74
N VAL A 643 12.23 -7.76 21.93
CA VAL A 643 13.42 -8.51 22.38
C VAL A 643 14.65 -7.83 21.81
N THR A 644 15.49 -7.27 22.68
CA THR A 644 16.77 -6.67 22.29
C THR A 644 17.90 -7.66 22.58
N VAL A 645 18.61 -8.06 21.55
CA VAL A 645 19.74 -9.02 21.60
C VAL A 645 21.05 -8.26 21.46
N LYS A 646 21.95 -8.45 22.41
CA LYS A 646 23.25 -7.76 22.53
C LYS A 646 24.42 -8.75 22.50
#